data_617d656829d811c8dba17872cac2536b
#
_entry.id   617d656829d811c8dba17872cac2536b
#
_cell.length_a   1.000
_cell.length_b   1.000
_cell.length_c   1.000
_cell.angle_alpha   90.00
_cell.angle_beta   90.00
_cell.angle_gamma   90.00
#
_symmetry.space_group_name_H-M   'P 1'
#
loop_
_entity.id
_entity.type
_entity.pdbx_description
1 polymer ?
#
loop_
_entity_poly.entity_id
_entity_poly.type
_entity_poly.pdbx_seq_one_letter_code
_entity_poly.pdbx_strand_id
1 'polypeptide(L)'
;MKKLVLCFTLLICILTVNSQITTSPSFIEKGYQGEIKIIFNPNEGNKGMSKATQCYAHTGLITSKSISNNDWKYAPEWRGGENKYKMTKEGDNWVLYISNIYSYYGCPETEEIIAMAFVFNDGPNGSKEGKAKDGSDIFVYLSEPGLSIKFNNTKNPFVNINDSIIFNITSSDTADIKFYINDILCSQTNGNELKYKYSFNNYGYYKCIATATKDTTTVTDTMNIFCASNTIIESRPTEINDGITYYPEDNTKISLSLYTRNKKGQDAKHVYIIGDFNNWEYSSEYQMKLDTATGYHWLTICNLTPGEKYRFQYSIERYDNSFVQISEPYSEYIVEKYDTYIPDNIYSDKIEYPTQGDGPVSVFSTTKTDFEWSDETLQFQAPDKDNLLIYEVWVYDFSPARSFQGLIDRLDYIDNLGVNAIELMPISEFDGNISWGYNPTHYFALDKSYGNKDDFKTFVDEAHKRGIAVIVDMVINHATDICPLFKIHPIQDNPYFNTSAPHDGNVFNDFNHDFANTRKYFKDMLYYWLKEYKIDGFRMDLSHGLCGVDCNNRKNNVYDYYNNGVRRYDNDKYFILEHWAFNGERENYVQNGMMCWENTSNAYCQTAMGWLTDDNFTNANKDGFVSYAESHDEERCFYKAKTWGKGNIATDEDVRLNRVAANVAMSVMLNGPQMIWQFEELGYDYSIEENGRTGTKPMPELLGYYTDSRRMSQYQKIGYMCNLRTRLAPEIFSQDPKYHQLTSGNKKRTILWGNDDEMIFVICNLSADEYVPYFLPEENVWYQFLPYKNTPHKNTVSQKLLPGEVKIFTTKRYPNPNIPNSYSFDYVTQTNETITKKCNVYPTVTSDIVYIETEEEIQSIDLISLSGQYNRIKTNDNSINISNLPSGIYIIVITTSSHQEHFKIIKK
;
A
#
# COMPACT_ATOMS: atom_id res chain seq x y z
N MET A 1 -27.76 -71.87 18.79
CA MET A 1 -26.51 -71.02 18.75
C MET A 1 -26.44 -70.41 17.38
N LYS A 2 -26.86 -69.16 17.23
CA LYS A 2 -26.81 -68.40 15.96
C LYS A 2 -25.44 -67.75 15.82
N LYS A 3 -24.70 -68.04 14.76
CA LYS A 3 -23.49 -67.37 14.39
C LYS A 3 -23.84 -66.05 13.77
N LEU A 4 -23.42 -64.95 14.36
CA LEU A 4 -23.46 -63.59 13.84
C LEU A 4 -22.26 -63.40 12.93
N VAL A 5 -22.48 -63.29 11.64
CA VAL A 5 -21.46 -62.89 10.67
C VAL A 5 -21.46 -61.38 10.60
N LEU A 6 -20.43 -60.73 11.10
CA LEU A 6 -20.21 -59.31 11.04
C LEU A 6 -19.55 -58.99 9.68
N CYS A 7 -20.34 -58.49 8.70
CA CYS A 7 -19.80 -57.91 7.46
C CYS A 7 -19.21 -56.55 7.75
N PHE A 8 -17.87 -56.43 7.74
CA PHE A 8 -17.16 -55.15 7.64
C PHE A 8 -17.28 -54.66 6.20
N THR A 9 -18.18 -53.75 5.94
CA THR A 9 -18.18 -52.96 4.70
C THR A 9 -17.09 -51.93 4.80
N LEU A 10 -15.96 -52.16 4.11
CA LEU A 10 -14.92 -51.15 3.91
C LEU A 10 -15.53 -50.03 3.05
N LEU A 11 -15.84 -48.91 3.70
CA LEU A 11 -16.26 -47.70 2.99
C LEU A 11 -15.02 -47.09 2.34
N ILE A 12 -14.77 -47.46 1.08
CA ILE A 12 -13.75 -46.79 0.25
C ILE A 12 -14.32 -45.39 -0.06
N CYS A 13 -13.88 -44.38 0.64
CA CYS A 13 -14.09 -42.98 0.26
C CYS A 13 -13.33 -42.73 -1.06
N ILE A 14 -14.03 -42.82 -2.18
CA ILE A 14 -13.55 -42.32 -3.46
C ILE A 14 -13.67 -40.80 -3.37
N LEU A 15 -12.56 -40.14 -3.06
CA LEU A 15 -12.46 -38.68 -3.19
C LEU A 15 -12.44 -38.35 -4.68
N THR A 16 -13.61 -38.10 -5.26
CA THR A 16 -13.71 -37.35 -6.50
C THR A 16 -13.49 -35.91 -6.19
N VAL A 17 -12.30 -35.41 -6.45
CA VAL A 17 -12.01 -33.96 -6.28
C VAL A 17 -12.70 -33.23 -7.43
N ASN A 18 -13.84 -32.61 -7.15
CA ASN A 18 -14.49 -31.68 -8.05
C ASN A 18 -13.83 -30.30 -7.92
N SER A 19 -13.40 -29.74 -9.05
CA SER A 19 -12.91 -28.34 -9.08
C SER A 19 -14.06 -27.38 -8.75
N GLN A 20 -13.78 -26.32 -7.97
CA GLN A 20 -14.74 -25.29 -7.65
C GLN A 20 -15.23 -24.54 -8.90
N ILE A 21 -14.31 -24.30 -9.85
CA ILE A 21 -14.61 -23.69 -11.15
C ILE A 21 -14.10 -24.59 -12.27
N THR A 22 -14.89 -24.74 -13.31
CA THR A 22 -14.47 -25.40 -14.56
C THR A 22 -14.91 -24.57 -15.74
N THR A 23 -14.19 -24.70 -16.86
CA THR A 23 -14.48 -23.93 -18.06
C THR A 23 -14.74 -24.84 -19.27
N SER A 24 -15.47 -24.31 -20.22
CA SER A 24 -15.59 -24.90 -21.54
C SER A 24 -15.38 -23.80 -22.59
N PRO A 25 -14.31 -23.86 -23.40
CA PRO A 25 -13.30 -24.94 -23.45
C PRO A 25 -12.49 -25.05 -22.15
N SER A 26 -11.91 -26.24 -21.93
CA SER A 26 -11.09 -26.53 -20.74
C SER A 26 -9.78 -25.73 -20.72
N PHE A 27 -9.30 -25.34 -21.88
CA PHE A 27 -8.17 -24.45 -22.10
C PHE A 27 -8.69 -23.23 -22.85
N ILE A 28 -8.44 -22.06 -22.31
CA ILE A 28 -8.77 -20.79 -22.93
C ILE A 28 -7.44 -20.16 -23.29
N GLU A 29 -7.15 -20.09 -24.58
CA GLU A 29 -5.89 -19.53 -25.08
C GLU A 29 -5.91 -18.01 -25.04
N LYS A 30 -4.76 -17.39 -24.89
CA LYS A 30 -4.59 -15.95 -25.09
C LYS A 30 -5.08 -15.59 -26.50
N GLY A 31 -5.88 -14.55 -26.62
CA GLY A 31 -6.50 -14.16 -27.89
C GLY A 31 -7.73 -14.97 -28.30
N TYR A 32 -8.27 -15.85 -27.45
CA TYR A 32 -9.45 -16.66 -27.74
C TYR A 32 -10.69 -15.77 -28.00
N GLN A 33 -11.37 -15.97 -29.12
CA GLN A 33 -12.51 -15.19 -29.58
C GLN A 33 -13.87 -15.90 -29.46
N GLY A 34 -13.86 -17.18 -29.04
CA GLY A 34 -15.06 -18.01 -28.93
C GLY A 34 -15.84 -17.80 -27.65
N GLU A 35 -16.98 -18.50 -27.55
CA GLU A 35 -17.77 -18.56 -26.32
C GLU A 35 -17.06 -19.33 -25.21
N ILE A 36 -17.07 -18.79 -24.00
CA ILE A 36 -16.54 -19.41 -22.80
C ILE A 36 -17.70 -19.67 -21.83
N LYS A 37 -17.81 -20.90 -21.37
CA LYS A 37 -18.73 -21.29 -20.32
C LYS A 37 -17.95 -21.43 -19.00
N ILE A 38 -18.31 -20.64 -17.99
CA ILE A 38 -17.77 -20.71 -16.62
C ILE A 38 -18.76 -21.49 -15.77
N ILE A 39 -18.34 -22.58 -15.18
CA ILE A 39 -19.17 -23.47 -14.36
C ILE A 39 -18.67 -23.44 -12.93
N PHE A 40 -19.47 -22.88 -12.03
CA PHE A 40 -19.15 -22.73 -10.61
C PHE A 40 -19.92 -23.77 -9.77
N ASN A 41 -19.19 -24.55 -8.98
CA ASN A 41 -19.75 -25.48 -8.01
C ASN A 41 -19.83 -24.81 -6.62
N PRO A 42 -21.01 -24.44 -6.12
CA PRO A 42 -21.15 -23.73 -4.85
C PRO A 42 -20.85 -24.60 -3.62
N ASN A 43 -20.70 -25.92 -3.80
CA ASN A 43 -20.39 -26.86 -2.71
C ASN A 43 -18.89 -27.10 -2.53
N GLU A 44 -18.06 -26.47 -3.36
CA GLU A 44 -16.59 -26.49 -3.28
C GLU A 44 -16.06 -25.12 -2.85
N GLY A 45 -14.75 -25.01 -2.66
CA GLY A 45 -14.09 -23.80 -2.17
C GLY A 45 -14.49 -23.48 -0.72
N ASN A 46 -14.77 -22.22 -0.43
CA ASN A 46 -15.23 -21.78 0.91
C ASN A 46 -16.67 -22.19 1.23
N LYS A 47 -17.41 -22.75 0.25
CA LYS A 47 -18.81 -23.17 0.36
C LYS A 47 -19.81 -22.06 0.76
N GLY A 48 -19.39 -20.82 0.69
CA GLY A 48 -20.21 -19.66 1.09
C GLY A 48 -21.49 -19.52 0.26
N MET A 49 -21.49 -20.04 -0.97
CA MET A 49 -22.65 -20.02 -1.88
C MET A 49 -23.49 -21.31 -1.88
N SER A 50 -23.18 -22.32 -1.06
CA SER A 50 -23.84 -23.64 -1.07
C SER A 50 -25.36 -23.59 -0.87
N LYS A 51 -25.87 -22.57 -0.16
CA LYS A 51 -27.31 -22.34 0.11
C LYS A 51 -27.86 -21.13 -0.63
N ALA A 52 -27.18 -20.65 -1.67
CA ALA A 52 -27.64 -19.49 -2.42
C ALA A 52 -28.79 -19.86 -3.37
N THR A 53 -29.80 -19.02 -3.46
CA THR A 53 -30.95 -19.18 -4.38
C THR A 53 -30.74 -18.46 -5.70
N GLN A 54 -29.77 -17.56 -5.77
CA GLN A 54 -29.29 -16.87 -6.96
C GLN A 54 -27.77 -16.69 -6.88
N CYS A 55 -27.13 -16.51 -8.02
CA CYS A 55 -25.68 -16.32 -8.11
C CYS A 55 -25.37 -15.27 -9.16
N TYR A 56 -24.43 -14.38 -8.82
CA TYR A 56 -23.81 -13.44 -9.71
C TYR A 56 -22.30 -13.62 -9.67
N ALA A 57 -21.66 -13.52 -10.81
CA ALA A 57 -20.22 -13.48 -10.89
C ALA A 57 -19.75 -12.02 -10.81
N HIS A 58 -19.18 -11.61 -9.71
CA HIS A 58 -18.30 -10.43 -9.71
C HIS A 58 -17.03 -10.89 -10.39
N THR A 59 -16.71 -10.33 -11.55
CA THR A 59 -15.63 -10.81 -12.40
C THR A 59 -14.97 -9.67 -13.15
N GLY A 60 -13.66 -9.72 -13.25
CA GLY A 60 -12.81 -8.78 -14.00
C GLY A 60 -11.66 -9.51 -14.68
N LEU A 61 -10.74 -8.77 -15.23
CA LEU A 61 -9.57 -9.31 -15.93
C LEU A 61 -8.28 -8.90 -15.21
N ILE A 62 -7.35 -9.85 -15.14
CA ILE A 62 -5.94 -9.55 -14.94
C ILE A 62 -5.33 -9.44 -16.34
N THR A 63 -4.73 -8.29 -16.63
CA THR A 63 -4.15 -8.00 -17.95
C THR A 63 -2.69 -7.62 -17.81
N SER A 64 -2.01 -7.37 -18.92
CA SER A 64 -0.64 -6.83 -18.94
C SER A 64 -0.51 -5.44 -18.29
N LYS A 65 -1.64 -4.76 -17.96
CA LYS A 65 -1.67 -3.49 -17.24
C LYS A 65 -2.02 -3.64 -15.76
N SER A 66 -2.34 -4.83 -15.30
CA SER A 66 -2.58 -5.09 -13.88
C SER A 66 -1.27 -5.12 -13.11
N ILE A 67 -1.24 -4.43 -11.99
CA ILE A 67 -0.05 -4.28 -11.13
C ILE A 67 -0.07 -5.26 -9.95
N SER A 68 -1.18 -5.96 -9.75
CA SER A 68 -1.34 -7.05 -8.76
C SER A 68 -2.48 -8.00 -9.15
N ASN A 69 -2.62 -9.10 -8.43
CA ASN A 69 -3.78 -10.00 -8.60
C ASN A 69 -5.10 -9.36 -8.12
N ASN A 70 -5.05 -8.30 -7.31
CA ASN A 70 -6.23 -7.56 -6.85
C ASN A 70 -6.58 -6.38 -7.77
N ASP A 71 -5.70 -6.04 -8.70
CA ASP A 71 -5.93 -4.98 -9.69
C ASP A 71 -6.75 -5.51 -10.90
N TRP A 72 -8.02 -5.79 -10.64
CA TRP A 72 -8.93 -6.27 -11.66
C TRP A 72 -9.34 -5.16 -12.61
N LYS A 73 -9.00 -5.31 -13.87
CA LYS A 73 -9.45 -4.40 -14.92
C LYS A 73 -10.84 -4.81 -15.41
N TYR A 74 -11.62 -3.82 -15.84
CA TYR A 74 -12.95 -4.02 -16.43
C TYR A 74 -13.96 -4.76 -15.51
N ALA A 75 -13.77 -4.71 -14.20
CA ALA A 75 -14.70 -5.28 -13.23
C ALA A 75 -15.94 -4.38 -13.05
N PRO A 76 -17.14 -4.93 -12.82
CA PRO A 76 -18.33 -4.16 -12.48
C PRO A 76 -18.26 -3.62 -11.04
N GLU A 77 -19.21 -2.77 -10.66
CA GLU A 77 -19.41 -2.42 -9.25
C GLU A 77 -19.69 -3.66 -8.39
N TRP A 78 -19.15 -3.66 -7.18
CA TRP A 78 -19.37 -4.77 -6.24
C TRP A 78 -20.86 -4.96 -5.94
N ARG A 79 -21.36 -6.17 -6.16
CA ARG A 79 -22.80 -6.53 -6.00
C ARG A 79 -23.77 -5.67 -6.82
N GLY A 80 -23.35 -5.10 -7.95
CA GLY A 80 -24.16 -4.22 -8.79
C GLY A 80 -25.44 -4.83 -9.36
N GLY A 81 -25.56 -6.15 -9.40
CA GLY A 81 -26.77 -6.89 -9.77
C GLY A 81 -27.14 -6.83 -11.25
N GLU A 82 -26.21 -6.46 -12.11
CA GLU A 82 -26.45 -6.43 -13.56
C GLU A 82 -26.76 -7.83 -14.13
N ASN A 83 -27.74 -7.91 -15.00
CA ASN A 83 -28.13 -9.19 -15.61
C ASN A 83 -27.02 -9.87 -16.39
N LYS A 84 -26.07 -9.14 -16.93
CA LYS A 84 -24.88 -9.61 -17.62
C LYS A 84 -24.06 -10.59 -16.79
N TYR A 85 -23.98 -10.36 -15.48
CA TYR A 85 -23.20 -11.17 -14.54
C TYR A 85 -24.02 -12.20 -13.77
N LYS A 86 -25.35 -12.21 -13.99
CA LYS A 86 -26.25 -13.19 -13.36
C LYS A 86 -26.05 -14.56 -13.95
N MET A 87 -25.77 -15.53 -13.08
CA MET A 87 -25.56 -16.92 -13.49
C MET A 87 -26.83 -17.72 -13.57
N THR A 88 -26.87 -18.68 -14.48
CA THR A 88 -27.97 -19.64 -14.64
C THR A 88 -27.67 -20.91 -13.85
N LYS A 89 -28.67 -21.43 -13.13
CA LYS A 89 -28.49 -22.69 -12.40
C LYS A 89 -28.67 -23.89 -13.34
N GLU A 90 -27.65 -24.74 -13.43
CA GLU A 90 -27.67 -26.01 -14.19
C GLU A 90 -27.29 -27.17 -13.26
N GLY A 91 -28.29 -27.96 -12.87
CA GLY A 91 -28.13 -29.00 -11.84
C GLY A 91 -27.71 -28.39 -10.50
N ASP A 92 -26.60 -28.86 -9.95
CA ASP A 92 -26.05 -28.36 -8.70
C ASP A 92 -25.12 -27.15 -8.89
N ASN A 93 -24.77 -26.83 -10.13
CA ASN A 93 -23.82 -25.78 -10.47
C ASN A 93 -24.50 -24.48 -10.92
N TRP A 94 -23.72 -23.40 -10.92
CA TRP A 94 -24.07 -22.12 -11.53
C TRP A 94 -23.20 -21.89 -12.76
N VAL A 95 -23.79 -21.34 -13.82
CA VAL A 95 -23.14 -21.18 -15.12
C VAL A 95 -23.26 -19.75 -15.61
N LEU A 96 -22.12 -19.22 -16.07
CA LEU A 96 -22.02 -17.96 -16.79
C LEU A 96 -21.53 -18.20 -18.22
N TYR A 97 -22.19 -17.56 -19.19
CA TYR A 97 -21.77 -17.58 -20.59
C TYR A 97 -21.11 -16.27 -20.97
N ILE A 98 -19.90 -16.34 -21.48
CA ILE A 98 -19.12 -15.22 -21.98
C ILE A 98 -18.97 -15.42 -23.50
N SER A 99 -19.70 -14.65 -24.30
CA SER A 99 -19.76 -14.84 -25.75
C SER A 99 -18.43 -14.60 -26.47
N ASN A 100 -17.67 -13.64 -25.99
CA ASN A 100 -16.30 -13.32 -26.38
C ASN A 100 -15.67 -12.53 -25.25
N ILE A 101 -14.48 -12.92 -24.82
CA ILE A 101 -13.86 -12.35 -23.61
C ILE A 101 -13.61 -10.83 -23.75
N TYR A 102 -13.15 -10.35 -24.89
CA TYR A 102 -12.83 -8.95 -25.10
C TYR A 102 -14.09 -8.07 -25.09
N SER A 103 -15.09 -8.43 -25.90
CA SER A 103 -16.34 -7.67 -25.98
C SER A 103 -17.18 -7.77 -24.70
N TYR A 104 -17.11 -8.92 -24.00
CA TYR A 104 -17.83 -9.14 -22.75
C TYR A 104 -17.31 -8.20 -21.64
N TYR A 105 -16.01 -8.06 -21.49
CA TYR A 105 -15.43 -7.17 -20.47
C TYR A 105 -15.26 -5.72 -20.97
N GLY A 106 -15.30 -5.49 -22.28
CA GLY A 106 -14.97 -4.20 -22.89
C GLY A 106 -13.46 -3.94 -22.97
N CYS A 107 -12.68 -5.03 -22.91
CA CYS A 107 -11.23 -4.98 -23.03
C CYS A 107 -10.81 -4.78 -24.49
N PRO A 108 -9.88 -3.89 -24.83
CA PRO A 108 -9.33 -3.78 -26.18
C PRO A 108 -8.62 -5.07 -26.61
N GLU A 109 -8.81 -5.51 -27.86
CA GLU A 109 -8.12 -6.72 -28.38
C GLU A 109 -6.60 -6.60 -28.43
N THR A 110 -6.08 -5.38 -28.32
CA THR A 110 -4.64 -5.09 -28.24
C THR A 110 -4.06 -5.26 -26.85
N GLU A 111 -4.91 -5.46 -25.83
CA GLU A 111 -4.48 -5.66 -24.44
C GLU A 111 -4.41 -7.17 -24.14
N GLU A 112 -3.27 -7.62 -23.66
CA GLU A 112 -3.08 -9.03 -23.33
C GLU A 112 -3.82 -9.39 -22.04
N ILE A 113 -4.71 -10.39 -22.12
CA ILE A 113 -5.43 -10.93 -20.97
C ILE A 113 -4.63 -12.10 -20.40
N ILE A 114 -4.29 -12.02 -19.12
CA ILE A 114 -3.54 -13.05 -18.38
C ILE A 114 -4.50 -14.03 -17.71
N ALA A 115 -5.54 -13.49 -17.03
CA ALA A 115 -6.53 -14.31 -16.33
C ALA A 115 -7.90 -13.62 -16.28
N MET A 116 -8.94 -14.40 -16.05
CA MET A 116 -10.23 -13.94 -15.55
C MET A 116 -10.27 -14.15 -14.04
N ALA A 117 -10.68 -13.15 -13.28
CA ALA A 117 -10.81 -13.17 -11.82
C ALA A 117 -12.29 -13.26 -11.42
N PHE A 118 -12.60 -13.98 -10.34
CA PHE A 118 -13.98 -14.25 -9.91
C PHE A 118 -14.13 -14.22 -8.40
N VAL A 119 -15.19 -13.55 -7.93
CA VAL A 119 -15.86 -13.80 -6.66
C VAL A 119 -17.34 -13.99 -6.95
N PHE A 120 -17.97 -15.04 -6.47
CA PHE A 120 -19.37 -15.29 -6.67
C PHE A 120 -20.18 -14.74 -5.49
N ASN A 121 -21.34 -14.15 -5.76
CA ASN A 121 -22.18 -13.56 -4.71
C ASN A 121 -23.67 -13.77 -4.98
N ASP A 122 -24.51 -13.51 -3.98
CA ASP A 122 -25.96 -13.68 -4.08
C ASP A 122 -26.71 -12.38 -4.43
N GLY A 123 -25.99 -11.36 -4.99
CA GLY A 123 -26.56 -10.14 -5.57
C GLY A 123 -26.67 -8.95 -4.62
N PRO A 124 -27.32 -7.85 -5.04
CA PRO A 124 -27.25 -6.53 -4.40
C PRO A 124 -27.63 -6.47 -2.92
N ASN A 125 -28.55 -7.30 -2.47
CA ASN A 125 -29.01 -7.33 -1.07
C ASN A 125 -28.57 -8.61 -0.34
N GLY A 126 -27.61 -9.34 -0.93
CA GLY A 126 -27.11 -10.56 -0.36
C GLY A 126 -25.90 -10.33 0.55
N SER A 127 -25.51 -11.39 1.27
CA SER A 127 -24.34 -11.40 2.15
C SER A 127 -23.41 -12.58 1.91
N LYS A 128 -23.75 -13.45 0.93
CA LYS A 128 -22.98 -14.68 0.67
C LYS A 128 -21.92 -14.45 -0.38
N GLU A 129 -20.78 -15.11 -0.22
CA GLU A 129 -19.66 -15.06 -1.13
C GLU A 129 -19.09 -16.45 -1.38
N GLY A 130 -18.82 -16.75 -2.67
CA GLY A 130 -18.13 -17.93 -3.13
C GLY A 130 -16.72 -17.57 -3.54
N LYS A 131 -15.76 -17.93 -2.72
CA LYS A 131 -14.33 -17.72 -2.89
C LYS A 131 -13.59 -19.06 -2.82
N ALA A 132 -12.30 -19.07 -3.09
CA ALA A 132 -11.47 -20.23 -2.89
C ALA A 132 -11.54 -20.75 -1.44
N LYS A 133 -11.05 -21.95 -1.19
CA LYS A 133 -11.15 -22.59 0.13
C LYS A 133 -10.42 -21.80 1.23
N ASP A 134 -9.35 -21.12 0.87
CA ASP A 134 -8.54 -20.27 1.74
C ASP A 134 -9.12 -18.85 1.93
N GLY A 135 -10.18 -18.51 1.22
CA GLY A 135 -10.83 -17.19 1.24
C GLY A 135 -10.38 -16.25 0.12
N SER A 136 -9.34 -16.64 -0.64
CA SER A 136 -8.86 -15.85 -1.77
C SER A 136 -9.83 -15.84 -2.95
N ASP A 137 -9.60 -14.92 -3.87
CA ASP A 137 -10.33 -14.84 -5.13
C ASP A 137 -9.97 -16.03 -6.05
N ILE A 138 -10.82 -16.29 -7.02
CA ILE A 138 -10.67 -17.44 -7.92
C ILE A 138 -10.21 -16.94 -9.28
N PHE A 139 -9.12 -17.52 -9.82
CA PHE A 139 -8.56 -17.14 -11.11
C PHE A 139 -8.65 -18.26 -12.14
N VAL A 140 -8.98 -17.88 -13.38
CA VAL A 140 -8.92 -18.72 -14.57
C VAL A 140 -7.86 -18.13 -15.50
N TYR A 141 -6.66 -18.69 -15.43
CA TYR A 141 -5.54 -18.26 -16.27
C TYR A 141 -5.71 -18.71 -17.72
N LEU A 142 -5.35 -17.84 -18.67
CA LEU A 142 -5.32 -18.16 -20.09
C LEU A 142 -4.00 -18.85 -20.44
N SER A 143 -4.11 -19.87 -21.31
CA SER A 143 -2.93 -20.61 -21.80
C SER A 143 -2.32 -19.94 -23.03
N GLU A 144 -1.02 -20.20 -23.25
CA GLU A 144 -0.40 -19.84 -24.52
C GLU A 144 -1.08 -20.59 -25.69
N PRO A 145 -1.14 -19.99 -26.88
CA PRO A 145 -1.73 -20.66 -28.04
C PRO A 145 -0.99 -21.93 -28.43
N GLY A 146 -1.72 -23.00 -28.75
CA GLY A 146 -1.20 -24.25 -29.22
C GLY A 146 -1.44 -25.45 -28.30
N LEU A 147 -0.64 -26.53 -28.47
CA LEU A 147 -0.77 -27.70 -27.62
C LEU A 147 -0.47 -27.36 -26.17
N SER A 148 -1.37 -27.74 -25.27
CA SER A 148 -1.22 -27.56 -23.81
C SER A 148 -1.63 -28.83 -23.07
N ILE A 149 -1.06 -29.04 -21.89
CA ILE A 149 -1.40 -30.18 -21.01
C ILE A 149 -1.49 -29.68 -19.56
N LYS A 150 -2.37 -30.26 -18.75
CA LYS A 150 -2.47 -29.97 -17.33
C LYS A 150 -2.97 -31.12 -16.47
N PHE A 151 -2.53 -31.16 -15.21
CA PHE A 151 -3.20 -31.91 -14.16
C PHE A 151 -4.44 -31.14 -13.68
N ASN A 152 -5.59 -31.81 -13.62
CA ASN A 152 -6.83 -31.25 -13.05
C ASN A 152 -6.99 -31.63 -11.58
N ASN A 153 -6.01 -32.23 -10.96
CA ASN A 153 -5.99 -32.53 -9.55
C ASN A 153 -5.77 -31.24 -8.72
N THR A 154 -6.37 -31.17 -7.54
CA THR A 154 -6.01 -30.14 -6.58
C THR A 154 -4.53 -30.26 -6.23
N LYS A 155 -3.83 -29.13 -6.17
CA LYS A 155 -2.43 -29.04 -5.78
C LYS A 155 -2.26 -29.29 -4.27
N ASN A 156 -2.49 -30.50 -3.77
CA ASN A 156 -2.01 -30.92 -2.47
C ASN A 156 -0.75 -31.74 -2.66
N PRO A 157 0.43 -31.23 -2.25
CA PRO A 157 1.68 -31.93 -2.42
C PRO A 157 1.88 -33.08 -1.42
N PHE A 158 0.99 -33.23 -0.42
CA PHE A 158 1.14 -34.23 0.65
C PHE A 158 0.16 -35.38 0.50
N VAL A 159 0.69 -36.58 0.75
CA VAL A 159 -0.10 -37.83 0.86
C VAL A 159 0.46 -38.63 2.04
N ASN A 160 -0.39 -39.49 2.60
CA ASN A 160 0.05 -40.47 3.59
C ASN A 160 0.41 -41.79 2.92
N ILE A 161 1.18 -42.62 3.61
CA ILE A 161 1.49 -43.98 3.14
C ILE A 161 0.19 -44.77 2.98
N ASN A 162 0.06 -45.49 1.87
CA ASN A 162 -1.11 -46.22 1.40
C ASN A 162 -2.27 -45.38 0.88
N ASP A 163 -2.17 -44.05 0.85
CA ASP A 163 -3.11 -43.20 0.14
C ASP A 163 -3.07 -43.47 -1.36
N SER A 164 -4.17 -43.18 -2.03
CA SER A 164 -4.25 -43.33 -3.50
C SER A 164 -4.80 -42.04 -4.10
N ILE A 165 -4.16 -41.57 -5.18
CA ILE A 165 -4.64 -40.47 -6.01
C ILE A 165 -5.06 -41.01 -7.38
N ILE A 166 -6.19 -40.51 -7.90
CA ILE A 166 -6.53 -40.64 -9.32
C ILE A 166 -6.04 -39.37 -10.00
N PHE A 167 -4.93 -39.48 -10.74
CA PHE A 167 -4.46 -38.43 -11.62
C PHE A 167 -5.42 -38.25 -12.78
N ASN A 168 -5.86 -37.04 -12.99
CA ASN A 168 -6.70 -36.64 -14.11
C ASN A 168 -5.94 -35.61 -14.96
N ILE A 169 -5.49 -36.05 -16.13
CA ILE A 169 -4.62 -35.26 -17.00
C ILE A 169 -5.41 -34.93 -18.26
N THR A 170 -5.43 -33.67 -18.68
CA THR A 170 -6.09 -33.26 -19.93
C THR A 170 -5.13 -32.50 -20.84
N SER A 171 -5.29 -32.71 -22.14
CA SER A 171 -4.61 -31.98 -23.21
C SER A 171 -5.61 -31.11 -23.96
N SER A 172 -5.15 -29.96 -24.46
CA SER A 172 -5.97 -29.04 -25.29
C SER A 172 -6.41 -29.65 -26.60
N ASP A 173 -5.68 -30.66 -27.09
CA ASP A 173 -5.97 -31.40 -28.35
C ASP A 173 -5.69 -32.90 -28.19
N THR A 174 -6.13 -33.69 -29.13
CA THR A 174 -5.78 -35.13 -29.24
C THR A 174 -4.27 -35.24 -29.44
N ALA A 175 -3.59 -35.89 -28.50
CA ALA A 175 -2.14 -36.07 -28.47
C ALA A 175 -1.73 -37.41 -27.88
N ASP A 176 -0.48 -37.83 -28.07
CA ASP A 176 0.11 -38.92 -27.31
C ASP A 176 0.44 -38.44 -25.90
N ILE A 177 -0.46 -38.73 -24.92
CA ILE A 177 -0.32 -38.37 -23.53
C ILE A 177 0.41 -39.50 -22.79
N LYS A 178 1.53 -39.14 -22.11
CA LYS A 178 2.27 -40.05 -21.23
C LYS A 178 2.32 -39.48 -19.83
N PHE A 179 2.19 -40.36 -18.84
CA PHE A 179 2.27 -40.03 -17.43
C PHE A 179 3.39 -40.81 -16.77
N TYR A 180 4.29 -40.09 -16.09
CA TYR A 180 5.45 -40.62 -15.41
C TYR A 180 5.41 -40.30 -13.91
N ILE A 181 5.96 -41.21 -13.10
CA ILE A 181 6.28 -40.96 -11.68
C ILE A 181 7.74 -41.34 -11.48
N ASN A 182 8.57 -40.39 -11.01
CA ASN A 182 10.02 -40.55 -10.85
C ASN A 182 10.68 -41.12 -12.11
N ASP A 183 10.37 -40.57 -13.27
CA ASP A 183 10.84 -40.94 -14.59
C ASP A 183 10.40 -42.36 -15.09
N ILE A 184 9.58 -43.06 -14.32
CA ILE A 184 9.00 -44.34 -14.70
C ILE A 184 7.66 -44.12 -15.42
N LEU A 185 7.51 -44.60 -16.65
CA LEU A 185 6.25 -44.51 -17.38
C LEU A 185 5.18 -45.37 -16.68
N CYS A 186 4.13 -44.69 -16.18
CA CYS A 186 3.02 -45.31 -15.46
C CYS A 186 1.82 -45.60 -16.37
N SER A 187 1.55 -44.73 -17.34
CA SER A 187 0.42 -44.83 -18.24
C SER A 187 0.63 -44.02 -19.52
N GLN A 188 -0.06 -44.41 -20.60
CA GLN A 188 -0.04 -43.76 -21.91
C GLN A 188 -1.38 -43.90 -22.60
N THR A 189 -1.81 -42.89 -23.34
CA THR A 189 -3.01 -42.92 -24.20
C THR A 189 -2.84 -41.98 -25.39
N ASN A 190 -3.52 -42.27 -26.49
CA ASN A 190 -3.68 -41.31 -27.59
C ASN A 190 -5.10 -40.74 -27.48
N GLY A 191 -5.20 -39.46 -27.06
CA GLY A 191 -6.46 -38.82 -26.79
C GLY A 191 -6.25 -37.44 -26.16
N ASN A 192 -7.30 -36.90 -25.56
CA ASN A 192 -7.25 -35.60 -24.86
C ASN A 192 -7.43 -35.74 -23.35
N GLU A 193 -7.60 -36.95 -22.82
CA GLU A 193 -7.71 -37.21 -21.38
C GLU A 193 -6.98 -38.52 -21.02
N LEU A 194 -6.27 -38.52 -19.88
CA LEU A 194 -5.69 -39.68 -19.24
C LEU A 194 -6.05 -39.71 -17.77
N LYS A 195 -6.61 -40.84 -17.29
CA LYS A 195 -6.87 -41.09 -15.88
C LYS A 195 -6.05 -42.28 -15.39
N TYR A 196 -5.33 -42.10 -14.28
CA TYR A 196 -4.49 -43.15 -13.71
C TYR A 196 -4.55 -43.12 -12.18
N LYS A 197 -4.85 -44.28 -11.56
CA LYS A 197 -4.84 -44.42 -10.10
C LYS A 197 -3.47 -44.92 -9.65
N TYR A 198 -2.84 -44.18 -8.71
CA TYR A 198 -1.58 -44.57 -8.08
C TYR A 198 -1.71 -44.64 -6.57
N SER A 199 -1.08 -45.65 -5.93
CA SER A 199 -1.03 -45.81 -4.46
C SER A 199 0.39 -45.58 -3.97
N PHE A 200 0.55 -44.75 -2.97
CA PHE A 200 1.85 -44.34 -2.40
C PHE A 200 2.25 -45.36 -1.30
N ASN A 201 3.22 -46.21 -1.59
CA ASN A 201 3.61 -47.32 -0.68
C ASN A 201 4.95 -47.05 0.04
N ASN A 202 5.65 -46.01 -0.33
CA ASN A 202 6.92 -45.60 0.28
C ASN A 202 6.88 -44.12 0.67
N TYR A 203 7.59 -43.77 1.74
CA TYR A 203 7.82 -42.35 2.07
C TYR A 203 8.76 -41.72 1.03
N GLY A 204 8.64 -40.43 0.85
CA GLY A 204 9.54 -39.62 0.05
C GLY A 204 8.88 -38.87 -1.10
N TYR A 205 9.71 -38.36 -1.96
CA TYR A 205 9.33 -37.47 -3.05
C TYR A 205 8.91 -38.23 -4.30
N TYR A 206 7.84 -37.80 -4.90
CA TYR A 206 7.30 -38.30 -6.15
C TYR A 206 7.14 -37.14 -7.14
N LYS A 207 7.98 -37.13 -8.15
CA LYS A 207 7.87 -36.20 -9.27
C LYS A 207 6.94 -36.81 -10.33
N CYS A 208 5.74 -36.27 -10.46
CA CYS A 208 4.72 -36.68 -11.42
C CYS A 208 4.81 -35.79 -12.65
N ILE A 209 5.06 -36.37 -13.82
CA ILE A 209 5.22 -35.64 -15.08
C ILE A 209 4.18 -36.15 -16.08
N ALA A 210 3.39 -35.21 -16.64
CA ALA A 210 2.52 -35.46 -17.76
C ALA A 210 3.08 -34.82 -19.02
N THR A 211 3.19 -35.56 -20.11
CA THR A 211 3.60 -35.01 -21.41
C THR A 211 2.50 -35.23 -22.42
N ALA A 212 2.28 -34.28 -23.32
CA ALA A 212 1.46 -34.47 -24.53
C ALA A 212 2.31 -34.16 -25.76
N THR A 213 2.32 -35.07 -26.70
CA THR A 213 3.05 -34.93 -27.96
C THR A 213 2.08 -35.02 -29.15
N LYS A 214 2.10 -33.97 -29.98
CA LYS A 214 1.39 -33.95 -31.26
C LYS A 214 2.35 -33.45 -32.33
N ASP A 215 2.47 -34.21 -33.40
CA ASP A 215 3.45 -34.01 -34.48
C ASP A 215 4.87 -33.91 -33.91
N THR A 216 5.50 -32.72 -33.98
CA THR A 216 6.84 -32.47 -33.47
C THR A 216 6.83 -31.67 -32.13
N THR A 217 5.65 -31.27 -31.65
CA THR A 217 5.50 -30.46 -30.44
C THR A 217 5.24 -31.36 -29.24
N THR A 218 6.04 -31.19 -28.20
CA THR A 218 5.84 -31.83 -26.90
C THR A 218 5.71 -30.77 -25.83
N VAL A 219 4.65 -30.83 -25.01
CA VAL A 219 4.41 -29.98 -23.85
C VAL A 219 4.37 -30.86 -22.60
N THR A 220 4.71 -30.23 -21.46
CA THR A 220 4.86 -30.97 -20.20
C THR A 220 4.20 -30.19 -19.09
N ASP A 221 3.52 -30.89 -18.17
CA ASP A 221 3.10 -30.36 -16.86
C ASP A 221 3.68 -31.26 -15.76
N THR A 222 4.03 -30.64 -14.61
CA THR A 222 4.66 -31.34 -13.49
C THR A 222 3.91 -31.10 -12.20
N MET A 223 3.67 -32.15 -11.44
CA MET A 223 3.10 -32.09 -10.10
C MET A 223 4.03 -32.83 -9.13
N ASN A 224 4.44 -32.14 -8.08
CA ASN A 224 5.27 -32.73 -7.04
C ASN A 224 4.39 -33.20 -5.88
N ILE A 225 4.57 -34.46 -5.46
CA ILE A 225 3.86 -35.06 -4.33
C ILE A 225 4.88 -35.61 -3.37
N PHE A 226 4.68 -35.37 -2.11
CA PHE A 226 5.52 -35.92 -1.04
C PHE A 226 4.70 -36.85 -0.14
N CYS A 227 5.10 -38.09 -0.07
CA CYS A 227 4.57 -39.05 0.91
C CYS A 227 5.29 -38.80 2.24
N ALA A 228 4.61 -38.04 3.10
CA ALA A 228 5.19 -37.53 4.33
C ALA A 228 5.36 -38.61 5.40
N SER A 229 6.48 -38.57 6.14
CA SER A 229 6.65 -39.27 7.40
C SER A 229 5.98 -38.49 8.54
N ASN A 230 5.75 -39.14 9.67
CA ASN A 230 5.20 -38.46 10.85
C ASN A 230 6.09 -37.28 11.27
N THR A 231 5.47 -36.16 11.62
CA THR A 231 6.16 -35.01 12.19
C THR A 231 6.85 -35.35 13.49
N ILE A 232 8.11 -34.97 13.64
CA ILE A 232 8.87 -35.18 14.85
C ILE A 232 8.34 -34.22 15.93
N ILE A 233 8.01 -34.76 17.10
CA ILE A 233 7.59 -33.98 18.26
C ILE A 233 8.82 -33.67 19.09
N GLU A 234 9.16 -32.38 19.21
CA GLU A 234 10.32 -31.92 19.98
C GLU A 234 10.10 -30.48 20.44
N SER A 235 10.41 -30.19 21.72
CA SER A 235 10.28 -28.83 22.26
C SER A 235 11.22 -27.86 21.55
N ARG A 236 10.70 -26.67 21.21
CA ARG A 236 11.48 -25.60 20.60
C ARG A 236 12.55 -25.11 21.56
N PRO A 237 13.84 -25.10 21.18
CA PRO A 237 14.91 -24.49 21.96
C PRO A 237 14.60 -23.00 22.29
N THR A 238 14.97 -22.58 23.50
CA THR A 238 14.66 -21.24 24.03
C THR A 238 15.37 -20.12 23.31
N GLU A 239 16.47 -20.41 22.64
CA GLU A 239 17.23 -19.47 21.79
C GLU A 239 16.60 -19.23 20.42
N ILE A 240 15.63 -20.06 20.00
CA ILE A 240 14.94 -19.88 18.72
C ILE A 240 13.76 -18.93 18.94
N ASN A 241 13.84 -17.74 18.33
CA ASN A 241 12.79 -16.74 18.33
C ASN A 241 11.66 -17.12 17.36
N ASP A 242 10.54 -16.39 17.41
CA ASP A 242 9.52 -16.45 16.36
C ASP A 242 10.09 -15.89 15.05
N GLY A 243 9.71 -16.48 13.92
CA GLY A 243 10.23 -16.10 12.61
C GLY A 243 11.66 -16.60 12.38
N ILE A 244 12.55 -15.74 11.96
CA ILE A 244 13.92 -16.07 11.58
C ILE A 244 14.88 -15.75 12.73
N THR A 245 15.60 -16.75 13.18
CA THR A 245 16.69 -16.59 14.14
C THR A 245 18.03 -16.68 13.44
N TYR A 246 18.81 -15.60 13.49
CA TYR A 246 20.17 -15.52 12.98
C TYR A 246 21.19 -15.84 14.08
N TYR A 247 22.33 -16.40 13.69
CA TYR A 247 23.43 -16.74 14.59
C TYR A 247 24.69 -15.94 14.20
N PRO A 248 24.95 -14.79 14.85
CA PRO A 248 26.11 -13.95 14.51
C PRO A 248 27.45 -14.68 14.55
N GLU A 249 27.59 -15.66 15.44
CA GLU A 249 28.80 -16.47 15.61
C GLU A 249 28.92 -17.62 14.60
N ASP A 250 27.84 -17.91 13.85
CA ASP A 250 27.81 -19.03 12.89
C ASP A 250 26.84 -18.72 11.73
N ASN A 251 27.32 -17.93 10.79
CA ASN A 251 26.55 -17.49 9.63
C ASN A 251 26.38 -18.56 8.53
N THR A 252 26.61 -19.84 8.84
CA THR A 252 26.29 -20.98 7.97
C THR A 252 24.92 -21.61 8.29
N LYS A 253 24.18 -21.05 9.25
CA LYS A 253 22.88 -21.55 9.66
C LYS A 253 21.90 -20.46 10.06
N ILE A 254 20.61 -20.79 9.98
CA ILE A 254 19.49 -20.06 10.60
C ILE A 254 18.54 -21.04 11.27
N SER A 255 17.68 -20.54 12.16
CA SER A 255 16.50 -21.29 12.60
C SER A 255 15.23 -20.55 12.20
N LEU A 256 14.23 -21.32 11.79
CA LEU A 256 12.89 -20.83 11.45
C LEU A 256 11.88 -21.38 12.45
N SER A 257 10.90 -20.55 12.81
CA SER A 257 9.85 -20.92 13.78
C SER A 257 8.52 -20.27 13.41
N LEU A 258 7.51 -21.10 13.17
CA LEU A 258 6.18 -20.71 12.72
C LEU A 258 5.08 -21.24 13.64
N TYR A 259 4.21 -20.37 14.13
CA TYR A 259 3.02 -20.78 14.90
C TYR A 259 1.92 -21.27 13.95
N THR A 260 1.41 -22.50 14.18
CA THR A 260 0.46 -23.14 13.27
C THR A 260 -0.82 -23.62 13.94
N ARG A 261 -1.00 -23.36 15.23
CA ARG A 261 -2.20 -23.81 15.96
C ARG A 261 -3.40 -22.95 15.62
N ASN A 262 -4.49 -23.61 15.24
CA ASN A 262 -5.74 -22.93 14.90
C ASN A 262 -6.58 -22.57 16.14
N LYS A 263 -7.72 -21.87 15.95
CA LYS A 263 -8.67 -21.50 17.03
C LYS A 263 -9.18 -22.70 17.84
N LYS A 264 -9.18 -23.90 17.26
CA LYS A 264 -9.65 -25.15 17.91
C LYS A 264 -8.55 -25.86 18.69
N GLY A 265 -7.34 -25.30 18.74
CA GLY A 265 -6.19 -25.89 19.42
C GLY A 265 -5.52 -27.03 18.65
N GLN A 266 -5.72 -27.09 17.33
CA GLN A 266 -5.20 -28.14 16.45
C GLN A 266 -3.99 -27.59 15.68
N ASP A 267 -2.89 -28.30 15.72
CA ASP A 267 -1.65 -27.96 15.00
C ASP A 267 -1.69 -28.44 13.55
N ALA A 268 -0.93 -27.83 12.66
CA ALA A 268 -0.71 -28.36 11.32
C ALA A 268 -0.11 -29.77 11.39
N LYS A 269 -0.43 -30.62 10.44
CA LYS A 269 0.08 -31.99 10.38
C LYS A 269 1.53 -32.04 9.96
N HIS A 270 1.83 -31.32 8.87
CA HIS A 270 3.16 -31.24 8.30
C HIS A 270 3.47 -29.80 7.91
N VAL A 271 4.68 -29.36 8.20
CA VAL A 271 5.24 -28.09 7.72
C VAL A 271 6.61 -28.38 7.13
N TYR A 272 6.77 -28.07 5.86
CA TYR A 272 8.04 -28.17 5.15
C TYR A 272 8.55 -26.79 4.78
N ILE A 273 9.86 -26.63 4.75
CA ILE A 273 10.50 -25.43 4.23
C ILE A 273 11.02 -25.79 2.83
N ILE A 274 10.58 -25.05 1.82
CA ILE A 274 11.03 -25.19 0.43
C ILE A 274 11.66 -23.89 -0.03
N GLY A 275 12.79 -23.98 -0.73
CA GLY A 275 13.52 -22.78 -1.15
C GLY A 275 14.77 -23.11 -1.97
N ASP A 276 15.60 -22.10 -2.21
CA ASP A 276 16.81 -22.22 -3.04
C ASP A 276 17.81 -23.24 -2.47
N PHE A 277 17.89 -23.38 -1.16
CA PHE A 277 18.81 -24.31 -0.47
C PHE A 277 18.44 -25.79 -0.64
N ASN A 278 17.25 -26.13 -1.15
CA ASN A 278 16.82 -27.49 -1.42
C ASN A 278 16.15 -27.64 -2.80
N ASN A 279 16.45 -26.72 -3.74
CA ASN A 279 15.88 -26.68 -5.08
C ASN A 279 14.34 -26.71 -5.11
N TRP A 280 13.69 -26.17 -4.07
CA TRP A 280 12.23 -26.14 -3.90
C TRP A 280 11.60 -27.54 -3.83
N GLU A 281 12.37 -28.56 -3.42
CA GLU A 281 11.93 -29.94 -3.31
C GLU A 281 11.65 -30.33 -1.84
N TYR A 282 10.67 -31.22 -1.66
CA TYR A 282 10.33 -31.75 -0.35
C TYR A 282 11.32 -32.83 0.06
N SER A 283 11.81 -32.77 1.30
CA SER A 283 12.57 -33.83 1.93
C SER A 283 12.34 -33.89 3.43
N SER A 284 12.60 -35.04 4.05
CA SER A 284 12.46 -35.19 5.51
C SER A 284 13.42 -34.31 6.31
N GLU A 285 14.53 -33.87 5.70
CA GLU A 285 15.52 -32.97 6.30
C GLU A 285 14.94 -31.57 6.54
N TYR A 286 14.04 -31.11 5.65
CA TYR A 286 13.40 -29.80 5.72
C TYR A 286 11.96 -29.86 6.27
N GLN A 287 11.59 -30.99 6.89
CA GLN A 287 10.36 -31.07 7.67
C GLN A 287 10.56 -30.44 9.05
N MET A 288 9.74 -29.47 9.40
CA MET A 288 9.80 -28.83 10.69
C MET A 288 9.30 -29.75 11.80
N LYS A 289 9.96 -29.67 12.98
CA LYS A 289 9.56 -30.34 14.21
C LYS A 289 8.43 -29.56 14.87
N LEU A 290 7.55 -30.23 15.58
CA LEU A 290 6.42 -29.61 16.30
C LEU A 290 6.68 -29.60 17.81
N ASP A 291 6.62 -28.42 18.40
CA ASP A 291 6.46 -28.25 19.84
C ASP A 291 4.96 -28.24 20.18
N THR A 292 4.44 -29.37 20.62
CA THR A 292 3.02 -29.53 20.96
C THR A 292 2.58 -28.72 22.19
N ALA A 293 3.51 -28.30 23.05
CA ALA A 293 3.19 -27.46 24.22
C ALA A 293 2.81 -26.03 23.75
N THR A 294 3.52 -25.50 22.77
CA THR A 294 3.37 -24.12 22.32
C THR A 294 2.61 -23.96 21.00
N GLY A 295 2.58 -24.98 20.13
CA GLY A 295 1.98 -24.91 18.79
C GLY A 295 2.90 -24.36 17.71
N TYR A 296 4.19 -24.27 18.00
CA TYR A 296 5.19 -23.82 17.03
C TYR A 296 5.82 -25.02 16.30
N HIS A 297 5.92 -24.88 14.99
CA HIS A 297 6.84 -25.67 14.19
C HIS A 297 8.18 -24.94 14.10
N TRP A 298 9.29 -25.70 14.16
CA TRP A 298 10.63 -25.11 14.11
C TRP A 298 11.64 -26.03 13.45
N LEU A 299 12.67 -25.43 12.82
CA LEU A 299 13.78 -26.16 12.20
C LEU A 299 15.01 -25.26 12.13
N THR A 300 16.20 -25.86 12.32
CA THR A 300 17.49 -25.23 12.01
C THR A 300 17.97 -25.73 10.65
N ILE A 301 18.23 -24.81 9.72
CA ILE A 301 18.83 -25.07 8.41
C ILE A 301 20.32 -24.79 8.53
N CYS A 302 21.16 -25.76 8.15
CA CYS A 302 22.61 -25.68 8.20
C CYS A 302 23.23 -25.74 6.79
N ASN A 303 24.55 -25.54 6.72
CA ASN A 303 25.34 -25.60 5.49
C ASN A 303 24.96 -24.53 4.45
N LEU A 304 24.47 -23.38 4.93
CA LEU A 304 24.20 -22.21 4.10
C LEU A 304 25.52 -21.50 3.75
N THR A 305 25.55 -20.89 2.57
CA THR A 305 26.68 -20.05 2.14
C THR A 305 26.50 -18.63 2.69
N PRO A 306 27.43 -18.11 3.51
CA PRO A 306 27.36 -16.75 4.02
C PRO A 306 27.27 -15.71 2.90
N GLY A 307 26.36 -14.75 3.03
CA GLY A 307 26.15 -13.66 2.06
C GLY A 307 25.21 -13.99 0.90
N GLU A 308 24.91 -15.26 0.67
CA GLU A 308 23.91 -15.63 -0.33
C GLU A 308 22.50 -15.23 0.13
N LYS A 309 21.67 -14.80 -0.83
CA LYS A 309 20.25 -14.52 -0.63
C LYS A 309 19.43 -15.76 -0.99
N TYR A 310 18.70 -16.32 -0.03
CA TYR A 310 17.90 -17.51 -0.20
C TYR A 310 16.42 -17.18 -0.20
N ARG A 311 15.71 -17.53 -1.28
CA ARG A 311 14.25 -17.45 -1.39
C ARG A 311 13.64 -18.71 -0.79
N PHE A 312 12.54 -18.56 -0.05
CA PHE A 312 11.85 -19.70 0.56
C PHE A 312 10.41 -19.42 0.88
N GLN A 313 9.65 -20.48 1.08
CA GLN A 313 8.29 -20.46 1.62
C GLN A 313 8.07 -21.67 2.53
N TYR A 314 7.05 -21.56 3.37
CA TYR A 314 6.49 -22.69 4.10
C TYR A 314 5.42 -23.39 3.28
N SER A 315 5.48 -24.71 3.23
CA SER A 315 4.48 -25.57 2.64
C SER A 315 3.79 -26.37 3.74
N ILE A 316 2.51 -26.10 3.97
CA ILE A 316 1.79 -26.50 5.17
C ILE A 316 0.63 -27.43 4.82
N GLU A 317 0.60 -28.65 5.38
CA GLU A 317 -0.60 -29.44 5.48
C GLU A 317 -1.32 -29.13 6.80
N ARG A 318 -2.49 -28.45 6.67
CA ARG A 318 -3.31 -28.11 7.83
C ARG A 318 -3.96 -29.36 8.44
N TYR A 319 -4.51 -29.22 9.64
CA TYR A 319 -5.21 -30.30 10.35
C TYR A 319 -6.33 -30.96 9.50
N ASP A 320 -7.03 -30.19 8.67
CA ASP A 320 -8.14 -30.62 7.82
C ASP A 320 -7.71 -31.24 6.48
N ASN A 321 -6.43 -31.55 6.29
CA ASN A 321 -5.78 -32.01 5.07
C ASN A 321 -5.81 -30.99 3.92
N SER A 322 -6.16 -29.74 4.17
CA SER A 322 -5.96 -28.68 3.17
C SER A 322 -4.50 -28.25 3.15
N PHE A 323 -4.07 -27.78 1.98
CA PHE A 323 -2.72 -27.33 1.75
C PHE A 323 -2.68 -25.81 1.58
N VAL A 324 -1.60 -25.20 2.05
CA VAL A 324 -1.27 -23.79 1.76
C VAL A 324 0.24 -23.62 1.68
N GLN A 325 0.68 -22.72 0.81
CA GLN A 325 2.06 -22.23 0.73
C GLN A 325 2.07 -20.76 1.12
N ILE A 326 2.94 -20.39 2.05
CA ILE A 326 3.01 -19.03 2.59
C ILE A 326 4.46 -18.58 2.74
N SER A 327 4.67 -17.26 2.67
CA SER A 327 5.91 -16.59 3.09
C SER A 327 6.05 -16.58 4.63
N GLU A 328 7.24 -16.24 5.10
CA GLU A 328 7.52 -16.06 6.52
C GLU A 328 6.94 -14.72 7.01
N PRO A 329 6.07 -14.71 8.03
CA PRO A 329 5.47 -13.48 8.54
C PRO A 329 6.47 -12.43 9.06
N TYR A 330 7.61 -12.85 9.64
CA TYR A 330 8.67 -11.98 10.15
C TYR A 330 9.72 -11.64 9.08
N SER A 331 9.44 -11.91 7.80
CA SER A 331 10.40 -11.64 6.73
C SER A 331 10.64 -10.14 6.57
N GLU A 332 11.92 -9.78 6.55
CA GLU A 332 12.37 -8.40 6.31
C GLU A 332 12.51 -8.06 4.82
N TYR A 333 12.36 -9.06 3.97
CA TYR A 333 12.50 -8.94 2.53
C TYR A 333 11.59 -9.94 1.81
N ILE A 334 10.78 -9.41 0.89
CA ILE A 334 9.77 -10.15 0.12
C ILE A 334 10.06 -9.97 -1.36
N VAL A 335 9.83 -11.03 -2.15
CA VAL A 335 9.86 -11.00 -3.61
C VAL A 335 8.48 -11.36 -4.14
N GLU A 336 8.00 -10.56 -5.08
CA GLU A 336 6.73 -10.75 -5.76
C GLU A 336 6.89 -10.78 -7.29
N LYS A 337 5.89 -11.34 -7.98
CA LYS A 337 5.92 -11.43 -9.45
C LYS A 337 5.99 -10.07 -10.13
N TYR A 338 5.42 -9.05 -9.48
CA TYR A 338 5.30 -7.69 -10.02
C TYR A 338 6.53 -6.82 -9.76
N ASP A 339 7.51 -7.28 -8.96
CA ASP A 339 8.75 -6.57 -8.70
C ASP A 339 9.53 -6.24 -9.98
N THR A 340 9.36 -7.06 -11.02
CA THR A 340 9.96 -6.81 -12.33
C THR A 340 9.54 -5.49 -12.96
N TYR A 341 8.39 -4.92 -12.56
CA TYR A 341 7.89 -3.64 -13.06
C TYR A 341 8.38 -2.43 -12.24
N ILE A 342 9.03 -2.65 -11.09
CA ILE A 342 9.68 -1.57 -10.35
C ILE A 342 10.89 -1.10 -11.18
N PRO A 343 11.05 0.20 -11.46
CA PRO A 343 12.20 0.69 -12.21
C PRO A 343 13.54 0.38 -11.53
N ASP A 344 14.56 0.02 -12.30
CA ASP A 344 15.89 -0.34 -11.77
C ASP A 344 16.58 0.81 -11.04
N ASN A 345 16.22 2.03 -11.34
CA ASN A 345 16.73 3.22 -10.64
C ASN A 345 16.09 3.44 -9.26
N ILE A 346 14.96 2.81 -8.99
CA ILE A 346 14.33 2.82 -7.66
C ILE A 346 14.85 1.62 -6.88
N TYR A 347 14.89 0.46 -7.52
CA TYR A 347 15.28 -0.79 -6.88
C TYR A 347 16.11 -1.65 -7.84
N SER A 348 17.46 -1.56 -7.70
CA SER A 348 18.40 -2.26 -8.57
C SER A 348 18.66 -3.70 -8.17
N ASP A 349 18.48 -4.03 -6.89
CA ASP A 349 18.80 -5.34 -6.29
C ASP A 349 17.69 -6.38 -6.45
N LYS A 350 16.90 -6.31 -7.55
CA LYS A 350 15.81 -7.24 -7.80
C LYS A 350 16.27 -8.67 -7.80
N ILE A 351 15.52 -9.49 -7.08
CA ILE A 351 15.66 -10.94 -7.09
C ILE A 351 14.56 -11.51 -7.99
N GLU A 352 14.94 -12.40 -8.89
CA GLU A 352 13.99 -13.05 -9.78
C GLU A 352 12.96 -13.86 -8.96
N TYR A 353 11.69 -13.73 -9.29
CA TYR A 353 10.62 -14.51 -8.67
C TYR A 353 10.76 -16.00 -9.04
N PRO A 354 10.77 -16.93 -8.06
CA PRO A 354 10.93 -18.34 -8.35
C PRO A 354 9.68 -18.93 -9.01
N THR A 355 9.87 -19.79 -10.01
CA THR A 355 8.76 -20.44 -10.75
C THR A 355 7.89 -21.34 -9.87
N GLN A 356 8.41 -21.80 -8.73
CA GLN A 356 7.74 -22.65 -7.74
C GLN A 356 7.00 -21.84 -6.66
N GLY A 357 7.18 -20.52 -6.64
CA GLY A 357 6.56 -19.63 -5.66
C GLY A 357 5.04 -19.53 -5.82
N ASP A 358 4.33 -19.39 -4.69
CA ASP A 358 2.89 -19.14 -4.63
C ASP A 358 2.62 -17.90 -3.78
N GLY A 359 2.27 -16.77 -4.43
CA GLY A 359 2.17 -15.47 -3.76
C GLY A 359 3.53 -14.91 -3.33
N PRO A 360 3.59 -14.04 -2.31
CA PRO A 360 4.83 -13.46 -1.82
C PRO A 360 5.85 -14.52 -1.35
N VAL A 361 7.11 -14.32 -1.66
CA VAL A 361 8.22 -15.22 -1.33
C VAL A 361 9.20 -14.53 -0.41
N SER A 362 9.51 -15.13 0.72
CA SER A 362 10.47 -14.60 1.69
C SER A 362 11.90 -14.80 1.23
N VAL A 363 12.76 -13.84 1.58
CA VAL A 363 14.20 -13.89 1.34
C VAL A 363 14.95 -13.64 2.64
N PHE A 364 16.02 -14.41 2.84
CA PHE A 364 16.98 -14.11 3.90
C PHE A 364 18.43 -14.22 3.38
N SER A 365 19.33 -13.53 4.06
CA SER A 365 20.78 -13.79 4.00
C SER A 365 21.30 -14.01 5.41
N THR A 366 22.22 -14.96 5.58
CA THR A 366 22.84 -15.22 6.90
C THR A 366 23.83 -14.13 7.32
N THR A 367 24.24 -13.27 6.39
CA THR A 367 25.13 -12.14 6.65
C THR A 367 24.31 -10.86 6.53
N LYS A 368 24.33 -10.05 7.59
CA LYS A 368 23.79 -8.68 7.57
C LYS A 368 24.93 -7.69 7.56
N THR A 369 24.87 -6.71 6.68
CA THR A 369 25.75 -5.54 6.71
C THR A 369 25.13 -4.48 7.60
N ASP A 370 25.90 -3.97 8.56
CA ASP A 370 25.46 -2.84 9.37
C ASP A 370 25.50 -1.56 8.54
N PHE A 371 24.49 -0.72 8.68
CA PHE A 371 24.48 0.61 8.10
C PHE A 371 25.28 1.57 8.99
N GLU A 372 26.14 2.39 8.38
CA GLU A 372 26.94 3.39 9.10
C GLU A 372 26.11 4.68 9.32
N TRP A 373 25.57 4.82 10.51
CA TRP A 373 24.84 6.02 10.91
C TRP A 373 25.77 7.17 11.22
N SER A 374 25.36 8.40 10.88
CA SER A 374 26.09 9.63 11.26
C SER A 374 26.08 9.86 12.78
N ASP A 375 27.03 10.66 13.26
CA ASP A 375 27.08 11.08 14.67
C ASP A 375 25.84 11.90 15.05
N GLU A 376 25.31 12.69 14.12
CA GLU A 376 24.06 13.46 14.30
C GLU A 376 22.89 12.53 14.60
N THR A 377 22.72 11.45 13.83
CA THR A 377 21.66 10.47 14.06
C THR A 377 21.86 9.69 15.35
N LEU A 378 23.10 9.30 15.68
CA LEU A 378 23.39 8.57 16.92
C LEU A 378 23.12 9.41 18.18
N GLN A 379 23.17 10.74 18.07
CA GLN A 379 22.93 11.69 19.16
C GLN A 379 21.60 12.45 19.03
N PHE A 380 20.79 12.11 18.03
CA PHE A 380 19.55 12.81 17.72
C PHE A 380 18.58 12.76 18.91
N GLN A 381 18.06 13.91 19.24
CA GLN A 381 17.00 14.08 20.23
C GLN A 381 15.76 14.57 19.49
N ALA A 382 14.72 13.75 19.51
CA ALA A 382 13.46 14.12 18.87
C ALA A 382 12.86 15.38 19.52
N PRO A 383 12.22 16.28 18.75
CA PRO A 383 11.54 17.46 19.26
C PRO A 383 10.49 17.13 20.32
N ASP A 384 10.23 18.10 21.22
CA ASP A 384 9.15 17.95 22.20
C ASP A 384 7.81 17.74 21.49
N LYS A 385 7.06 16.72 21.92
CA LYS A 385 5.78 16.32 21.30
C LYS A 385 4.74 17.45 21.26
N ASP A 386 4.75 18.36 22.26
CA ASP A 386 3.78 19.46 22.32
C ASP A 386 4.17 20.61 21.39
N ASN A 387 5.39 20.62 20.85
CA ASN A 387 5.85 21.56 19.83
C ASN A 387 6.14 20.91 18.47
N LEU A 388 5.59 19.74 18.22
CA LEU A 388 5.71 19.09 16.91
C LEU A 388 4.97 19.87 15.83
N LEU A 389 5.65 20.01 14.71
CA LEU A 389 5.09 20.49 13.46
C LEU A 389 5.42 19.45 12.39
N ILE A 390 4.43 18.62 12.07
CA ILE A 390 4.56 17.45 11.24
C ILE A 390 4.29 17.81 9.77
N TYR A 391 5.05 17.23 8.85
CA TYR A 391 4.81 17.29 7.43
C TYR A 391 4.48 15.87 6.94
N GLU A 392 3.20 15.62 6.63
CA GLU A 392 2.72 14.32 6.15
C GLU A 392 3.04 14.15 4.67
N VAL A 393 3.57 12.98 4.26
CA VAL A 393 4.08 12.73 2.91
C VAL A 393 3.71 11.35 2.40
N TRP A 394 3.21 11.28 1.18
CA TRP A 394 3.17 10.06 0.39
C TRP A 394 4.40 9.98 -0.52
N VAL A 395 5.29 9.03 -0.25
CA VAL A 395 6.59 8.90 -0.95
C VAL A 395 6.44 8.84 -2.47
N TYR A 396 5.44 8.09 -2.95
CA TYR A 396 5.22 7.87 -4.37
C TYR A 396 4.81 9.12 -5.15
N ASP A 397 4.09 10.05 -4.50
CA ASP A 397 3.48 11.21 -5.14
C ASP A 397 4.19 12.54 -4.80
N PHE A 398 5.21 12.47 -3.95
CA PHE A 398 5.92 13.67 -3.49
C PHE A 398 6.90 14.21 -4.53
N SER A 399 7.50 13.33 -5.32
CA SER A 399 8.47 13.70 -6.35
C SER A 399 8.42 12.80 -7.58
N PRO A 400 8.87 13.27 -8.75
CA PRO A 400 8.95 12.43 -9.95
C PRO A 400 9.84 11.20 -9.81
N ALA A 401 10.79 11.20 -8.87
CA ALA A 401 11.62 10.04 -8.56
C ALA A 401 10.85 8.93 -7.83
N ARG A 402 9.69 9.25 -7.21
CA ARG A 402 8.79 8.29 -6.54
C ARG A 402 9.46 7.36 -5.53
N SER A 403 10.49 7.83 -4.84
CA SER A 403 11.38 7.01 -4.01
C SER A 403 11.91 7.79 -2.82
N PHE A 404 12.56 7.09 -1.88
CA PHE A 404 13.28 7.72 -0.76
C PHE A 404 14.35 8.70 -1.25
N GLN A 405 15.05 8.40 -2.35
CA GLN A 405 15.98 9.36 -2.95
C GLN A 405 15.26 10.65 -3.36
N GLY A 406 14.07 10.56 -3.90
CA GLY A 406 13.27 11.73 -4.25
C GLY A 406 12.85 12.59 -3.05
N LEU A 407 12.68 11.98 -1.86
CA LEU A 407 12.51 12.72 -0.60
C LEU A 407 13.82 13.36 -0.15
N ILE A 408 14.94 12.63 -0.19
CA ILE A 408 16.26 13.13 0.18
C ILE A 408 16.61 14.37 -0.63
N ASP A 409 16.39 14.35 -1.93
CA ASP A 409 16.63 15.48 -2.84
C ASP A 409 15.81 16.73 -2.50
N ARG A 410 14.77 16.58 -1.69
CA ARG A 410 13.85 17.66 -1.29
C ARG A 410 13.86 17.95 0.21
N LEU A 411 14.75 17.33 0.97
CA LEU A 411 14.84 17.62 2.41
C LEU A 411 15.19 19.07 2.68
N ASP A 412 15.99 19.75 1.86
CA ASP A 412 16.26 21.18 2.02
C ASP A 412 15.01 22.06 1.81
N TYR A 413 14.08 21.62 0.93
CA TYR A 413 12.78 22.28 0.80
C TYR A 413 11.94 22.11 2.08
N ILE A 414 11.87 20.91 2.62
CA ILE A 414 11.13 20.62 3.86
C ILE A 414 11.79 21.31 5.05
N ASP A 415 13.11 21.30 5.14
CA ASP A 415 13.87 21.97 6.19
C ASP A 415 13.69 23.50 6.18
N ASN A 416 13.74 24.14 5.01
CA ASN A 416 13.50 25.57 4.87
C ASN A 416 12.05 25.96 5.21
N LEU A 417 11.08 25.06 5.03
CA LEU A 417 9.71 25.28 5.50
C LEU A 417 9.67 25.41 7.02
N GLY A 418 10.57 24.76 7.75
CA GLY A 418 10.70 24.89 9.19
C GLY A 418 9.83 23.92 9.98
N VAL A 419 9.39 22.83 9.39
CA VAL A 419 8.80 21.68 10.11
C VAL A 419 9.89 20.93 10.86
N ASN A 420 9.54 20.21 11.91
CA ASN A 420 10.49 19.46 12.73
C ASN A 420 10.20 17.96 12.82
N ALA A 421 9.21 17.48 12.07
CA ALA A 421 8.93 16.06 11.88
C ALA A 421 8.37 15.81 10.48
N ILE A 422 8.69 14.65 9.91
CA ILE A 422 8.07 14.10 8.69
C ILE A 422 7.30 12.84 9.09
N GLU A 423 6.02 12.78 8.72
CA GLU A 423 5.20 11.57 8.83
C GLU A 423 5.06 10.95 7.44
N LEU A 424 5.57 9.74 7.28
CA LEU A 424 5.44 9.00 6.03
C LEU A 424 4.16 8.16 6.07
N MET A 425 3.31 8.29 5.06
CA MET A 425 2.24 7.32 4.80
C MET A 425 2.83 5.91 4.73
N PRO A 426 2.04 4.83 4.89
CA PRO A 426 2.58 3.50 5.11
C PRO A 426 3.62 3.07 4.08
N ILE A 427 4.77 2.62 4.55
CA ILE A 427 5.92 2.17 3.74
C ILE A 427 6.29 0.70 3.97
N SER A 428 5.56 -0.03 4.81
CA SER A 428 5.70 -1.47 4.90
C SER A 428 5.13 -2.13 3.65
N GLU A 429 5.61 -3.33 3.31
CA GLU A 429 5.23 -4.08 2.11
C GLU A 429 3.71 -4.19 1.97
N PHE A 430 3.18 -3.70 0.86
CA PHE A 430 1.76 -3.70 0.51
C PHE A 430 1.50 -4.50 -0.78
N ASP A 431 0.25 -4.78 -1.09
CA ASP A 431 -0.15 -5.52 -2.29
C ASP A 431 -0.06 -4.62 -3.54
N GLY A 432 0.83 -4.98 -4.47
CA GLY A 432 1.13 -4.25 -5.70
C GLY A 432 2.26 -3.23 -5.55
N ASN A 433 2.56 -2.50 -6.64
CA ASN A 433 3.70 -1.57 -6.70
C ASN A 433 3.32 -0.09 -6.56
N ILE A 434 2.03 0.23 -6.48
CA ILE A 434 1.52 1.60 -6.33
C ILE A 434 0.35 1.56 -5.36
N SER A 435 0.52 2.15 -4.20
CA SER A 435 -0.52 2.22 -3.17
C SER A 435 -0.25 3.38 -2.23
N TRP A 436 -1.28 3.80 -1.51
CA TRP A 436 -1.13 4.61 -0.29
C TRP A 436 -0.52 3.82 0.87
N GLY A 437 -0.46 2.46 0.74
CA GLY A 437 0.08 1.54 1.72
C GLY A 437 -0.93 0.98 2.73
N TYR A 438 -2.20 1.38 2.66
CA TYR A 438 -3.26 0.87 3.55
C TYR A 438 -3.81 -0.51 3.14
N ASN A 439 -3.07 -1.25 2.31
CA ASN A 439 -3.30 -2.65 1.95
C ASN A 439 -2.07 -3.52 2.29
N PRO A 440 -1.65 -3.56 3.57
CA PRO A 440 -0.40 -4.19 3.98
C PRO A 440 -0.44 -5.71 3.85
N THR A 441 0.73 -6.29 3.57
CA THR A 441 0.96 -7.74 3.44
C THR A 441 1.97 -8.26 4.44
N HIS A 442 3.12 -7.57 4.59
CA HIS A 442 4.24 -7.96 5.46
C HIS A 442 4.76 -6.75 6.24
N TYR A 443 4.71 -6.86 7.55
CA TYR A 443 4.92 -5.75 8.47
C TYR A 443 6.38 -5.51 8.87
N PHE A 444 7.26 -6.48 8.62
CA PHE A 444 8.70 -6.35 8.84
C PHE A 444 9.47 -5.96 7.58
N ALA A 445 8.85 -6.08 6.43
CA ALA A 445 9.44 -5.73 5.15
C ALA A 445 9.13 -4.26 4.78
N LEU A 446 10.12 -3.58 4.21
CA LEU A 446 9.97 -2.29 3.57
C LEU A 446 9.51 -2.51 2.12
N ASP A 447 8.57 -1.69 1.63
CA ASP A 447 8.10 -1.79 0.26
C ASP A 447 9.18 -1.35 -0.74
N LYS A 448 9.46 -2.21 -1.69
CA LYS A 448 10.50 -2.05 -2.71
C LYS A 448 10.20 -0.95 -3.73
N SER A 449 8.93 -0.54 -3.85
CA SER A 449 8.52 0.53 -4.77
C SER A 449 9.08 1.89 -4.39
N TYR A 450 9.62 2.03 -3.18
CA TYR A 450 10.23 3.27 -2.70
C TYR A 450 11.76 3.23 -2.62
N GLY A 451 12.36 2.04 -2.75
CA GLY A 451 13.79 1.82 -2.60
C GLY A 451 14.11 0.66 -1.66
N ASN A 452 15.38 0.48 -1.35
CA ASN A 452 15.84 -0.57 -0.45
C ASN A 452 15.98 -0.06 1.01
N LYS A 453 16.38 -0.95 1.92
CA LYS A 453 16.56 -0.62 3.35
C LYS A 453 17.59 0.48 3.59
N ASP A 454 18.68 0.48 2.83
CA ASP A 454 19.76 1.47 2.99
C ASP A 454 19.33 2.85 2.44
N ASP A 455 18.48 2.89 1.41
CA ASP A 455 17.88 4.13 0.92
C ASP A 455 16.98 4.77 2.01
N PHE A 456 16.17 3.96 2.68
CA PHE A 456 15.34 4.46 3.78
C PHE A 456 16.17 4.88 5.01
N LYS A 457 17.21 4.10 5.37
CA LYS A 457 18.15 4.50 6.44
C LYS A 457 18.87 5.80 6.10
N THR A 458 19.27 5.98 4.85
CA THR A 458 19.89 7.23 4.38
C THR A 458 18.92 8.41 4.50
N PHE A 459 17.63 8.20 4.15
CA PHE A 459 16.62 9.23 4.34
C PHE A 459 16.47 9.63 5.82
N VAL A 460 16.40 8.65 6.73
CA VAL A 460 16.31 8.92 8.18
C VAL A 460 17.55 9.67 8.67
N ASP A 461 18.73 9.24 8.25
CA ASP A 461 20.01 9.86 8.62
C ASP A 461 20.10 11.32 8.13
N GLU A 462 19.68 11.59 6.91
CA GLU A 462 19.64 12.93 6.33
C GLU A 462 18.56 13.83 6.95
N ALA A 463 17.44 13.28 7.39
CA ALA A 463 16.43 14.01 8.14
C ALA A 463 16.94 14.42 9.53
N HIS A 464 17.56 13.50 10.26
CA HIS A 464 18.16 13.75 11.58
C HIS A 464 19.28 14.78 11.54
N LYS A 465 20.13 14.80 10.50
CA LYS A 465 21.15 15.85 10.28
C LYS A 465 20.55 17.24 10.19
N ARG A 466 19.29 17.37 9.80
CA ARG A 466 18.54 18.63 9.71
C ARG A 466 17.69 18.92 10.95
N GLY A 467 17.74 18.04 11.98
CA GLY A 467 16.92 18.19 13.19
C GLY A 467 15.45 17.80 12.97
N ILE A 468 15.14 16.99 11.97
CA ILE A 468 13.80 16.56 11.59
C ILE A 468 13.58 15.11 12.05
N ALA A 469 12.59 14.87 12.89
CA ALA A 469 12.18 13.54 13.31
C ALA A 469 11.43 12.80 12.19
N VAL A 470 11.50 11.46 12.19
CA VAL A 470 10.82 10.61 11.21
C VAL A 470 9.77 9.74 11.91
N ILE A 471 8.53 9.88 11.50
CA ILE A 471 7.36 9.13 11.97
C ILE A 471 6.88 8.25 10.82
N VAL A 472 6.52 7.00 11.11
CA VAL A 472 5.99 6.08 10.10
C VAL A 472 4.53 5.75 10.43
N ASP A 473 3.66 5.89 9.44
CA ASP A 473 2.28 5.41 9.55
C ASP A 473 2.24 3.89 9.46
N MET A 474 1.57 3.26 10.41
CA MET A 474 1.58 1.82 10.59
C MET A 474 0.17 1.25 10.70
N VAL A 475 -0.16 0.38 9.76
CA VAL A 475 -1.50 -0.20 9.59
C VAL A 475 -1.55 -1.58 10.23
N ILE A 476 -1.86 -1.67 11.53
CA ILE A 476 -1.89 -2.95 12.23
C ILE A 476 -3.31 -3.48 12.53
N ASN A 477 -4.33 -2.75 12.13
CA ASN A 477 -5.72 -3.17 12.37
C ASN A 477 -6.21 -4.22 11.36
N HIS A 478 -5.69 -4.24 10.14
CA HIS A 478 -6.11 -5.17 9.08
C HIS A 478 -4.95 -5.59 8.16
N ALA A 479 -5.18 -6.63 7.35
CA ALA A 479 -4.28 -7.07 6.28
C ALA A 479 -5.04 -7.57 5.06
N THR A 480 -4.37 -7.62 3.90
CA THR A 480 -4.92 -8.21 2.68
C THR A 480 -4.96 -9.75 2.72
N ASP A 481 -5.64 -10.35 1.76
CA ASP A 481 -5.77 -11.81 1.63
C ASP A 481 -4.43 -12.53 1.38
N ILE A 482 -3.42 -11.83 0.89
CA ILE A 482 -2.09 -12.42 0.61
C ILE A 482 -1.15 -12.39 1.83
N CYS A 483 -1.56 -11.73 2.92
CA CYS A 483 -0.81 -11.74 4.18
C CYS A 483 -0.61 -13.19 4.68
N PRO A 484 0.61 -13.62 5.02
CA PRO A 484 0.88 -15.00 5.44
C PRO A 484 0.13 -15.39 6.71
N LEU A 485 -0.08 -14.47 7.66
CA LEU A 485 -0.87 -14.72 8.87
C LEU A 485 -2.35 -14.95 8.55
N PHE A 486 -2.87 -14.33 7.47
CA PHE A 486 -4.23 -14.59 7.00
C PHE A 486 -4.31 -15.94 6.29
N LYS A 487 -3.38 -16.22 5.39
CA LYS A 487 -3.37 -17.44 4.57
C LYS A 487 -3.16 -18.72 5.38
N ILE A 488 -2.53 -18.66 6.55
CA ILE A 488 -2.15 -19.88 7.32
C ILE A 488 -3.35 -20.76 7.68
N HIS A 489 -4.52 -20.15 7.93
CA HIS A 489 -5.77 -20.86 8.21
C HIS A 489 -6.96 -20.23 7.48
N PRO A 490 -8.02 -21.00 7.18
CA PRO A 490 -9.31 -20.39 6.82
C PRO A 490 -9.79 -19.47 7.94
N ILE A 491 -10.40 -18.33 7.58
CA ILE A 491 -10.80 -17.25 8.54
C ILE A 491 -11.58 -17.77 9.76
N GLN A 492 -12.41 -18.81 9.59
CA GLN A 492 -13.20 -19.38 10.68
C GLN A 492 -12.33 -20.07 11.74
N ASP A 493 -11.17 -20.56 11.37
CA ASP A 493 -10.23 -21.29 12.22
C ASP A 493 -8.93 -20.49 12.51
N ASN A 494 -8.80 -19.29 11.92
CA ASN A 494 -7.60 -18.45 12.04
C ASN A 494 -7.62 -17.67 13.37
N PRO A 495 -6.67 -17.89 14.29
CA PRO A 495 -6.66 -17.20 15.56
C PRO A 495 -6.22 -15.73 15.46
N TYR A 496 -5.47 -15.38 14.42
CA TYR A 496 -4.94 -14.02 14.21
C TYR A 496 -6.01 -13.02 13.77
N PHE A 497 -7.13 -13.48 13.18
CA PHE A 497 -8.14 -12.61 12.58
C PHE A 497 -9.52 -12.80 13.19
N ASN A 498 -10.30 -11.73 13.23
CA ASN A 498 -11.72 -11.77 13.51
C ASN A 498 -12.46 -12.27 12.26
N THR A 499 -13.56 -12.99 12.44
CA THR A 499 -14.41 -13.44 11.29
C THR A 499 -15.22 -12.31 10.67
N SER A 500 -15.40 -11.24 11.43
CA SER A 500 -15.98 -9.97 11.04
C SER A 500 -15.46 -8.92 12.00
N ALA A 501 -15.15 -7.73 11.50
CA ALA A 501 -14.69 -6.64 12.35
C ALA A 501 -15.77 -6.26 13.38
N PRO A 502 -15.39 -6.07 14.65
CA PRO A 502 -16.29 -5.67 15.71
C PRO A 502 -16.44 -4.13 15.83
N HIS A 503 -15.89 -3.37 14.90
CA HIS A 503 -15.85 -1.91 14.87
C HIS A 503 -16.22 -1.35 13.49
N ASP A 504 -16.52 -0.06 13.43
CA ASP A 504 -16.81 0.65 12.19
C ASP A 504 -15.50 0.99 11.43
N GLY A 505 -15.62 1.25 10.13
CA GLY A 505 -14.51 1.68 9.28
C GLY A 505 -13.58 0.55 8.83
N ASN A 506 -13.96 -0.72 9.02
CA ASN A 506 -13.14 -1.85 8.59
C ASN A 506 -12.99 -1.93 7.08
N VAL A 507 -11.75 -2.23 6.67
CA VAL A 507 -11.37 -2.64 5.32
C VAL A 507 -10.54 -3.92 5.39
N PHE A 508 -10.55 -4.75 4.36
CA PHE A 508 -9.82 -6.04 4.30
C PHE A 508 -10.12 -6.97 5.50
N ASN A 509 -9.13 -7.69 5.99
CA ASN A 509 -9.24 -8.68 7.04
C ASN A 509 -8.78 -8.11 8.39
N ASP A 510 -9.68 -8.07 9.35
CA ASP A 510 -9.50 -7.45 10.65
C ASP A 510 -8.72 -8.35 11.60
N PHE A 511 -7.65 -7.84 12.22
CA PHE A 511 -6.85 -8.59 13.18
C PHE A 511 -7.55 -8.75 14.53
N ASN A 512 -7.40 -9.92 15.11
CA ASN A 512 -7.82 -10.23 16.48
C ASN A 512 -6.72 -9.82 17.48
N HIS A 513 -6.79 -8.63 18.02
CA HIS A 513 -5.82 -8.10 18.98
C HIS A 513 -5.93 -8.68 20.39
N ASP A 514 -6.95 -9.48 20.69
CA ASP A 514 -7.05 -10.23 21.95
C ASP A 514 -6.21 -11.52 21.89
N PHE A 515 -5.80 -11.96 20.71
CA PHE A 515 -4.90 -13.10 20.58
C PHE A 515 -3.46 -12.69 20.94
N ALA A 516 -2.85 -13.44 21.88
CA ALA A 516 -1.55 -13.09 22.43
C ALA A 516 -0.43 -13.04 21.38
N ASN A 517 -0.47 -13.95 20.37
CA ASN A 517 0.55 -13.96 19.31
C ASN A 517 0.36 -12.81 18.32
N THR A 518 -0.86 -12.32 18.07
CA THR A 518 -1.07 -11.08 17.30
C THR A 518 -0.39 -9.91 18.00
N ARG A 519 -0.63 -9.74 19.32
CA ARG A 519 0.01 -8.66 20.07
C ARG A 519 1.53 -8.81 20.12
N LYS A 520 2.01 -10.04 20.30
CA LYS A 520 3.47 -10.30 20.29
C LYS A 520 4.08 -9.90 18.94
N TYR A 521 3.48 -10.34 17.85
CA TYR A 521 3.94 -10.06 16.50
C TYR A 521 4.08 -8.55 16.25
N PHE A 522 3.05 -7.78 16.56
CA PHE A 522 3.09 -6.32 16.33
C PHE A 522 4.00 -5.58 17.33
N LYS A 523 4.12 -6.05 18.58
CA LYS A 523 5.12 -5.49 19.51
C LYS A 523 6.56 -5.73 19.04
N ASP A 524 6.84 -6.91 18.52
CA ASP A 524 8.15 -7.23 17.94
C ASP A 524 8.41 -6.40 16.68
N MET A 525 7.39 -6.18 15.86
CA MET A 525 7.46 -5.32 14.67
C MET A 525 7.75 -3.85 15.05
N LEU A 526 7.00 -3.28 15.99
CA LEU A 526 7.24 -1.89 16.45
C LEU A 526 8.67 -1.72 16.99
N TYR A 527 9.13 -2.68 17.80
CA TYR A 527 10.50 -2.69 18.31
C TYR A 527 11.53 -2.80 17.17
N TYR A 528 11.27 -3.65 16.18
CA TYR A 528 12.14 -3.84 15.01
C TYR A 528 12.33 -2.53 14.23
N TRP A 529 11.24 -1.85 13.88
CA TRP A 529 11.30 -0.61 13.11
C TRP A 529 12.08 0.50 13.85
N LEU A 530 11.86 0.67 15.15
CA LEU A 530 12.61 1.64 15.96
C LEU A 530 14.09 1.30 16.02
N LYS A 531 14.43 0.03 16.16
CA LYS A 531 15.82 -0.43 16.29
C LYS A 531 16.56 -0.39 14.96
N GLU A 532 15.94 -0.94 13.91
CA GLU A 532 16.56 -1.13 12.61
C GLU A 532 16.70 0.18 11.84
N TYR A 533 15.67 1.01 11.85
CA TYR A 533 15.61 2.24 11.05
C TYR A 533 15.80 3.52 11.86
N LYS A 534 15.92 3.43 13.19
CA LYS A 534 16.09 4.60 14.09
C LYS A 534 15.02 5.69 13.92
N ILE A 535 13.82 5.33 13.48
CA ILE A 535 12.69 6.27 13.40
C ILE A 535 12.27 6.76 14.78
N ASP A 536 11.53 7.86 14.84
CA ASP A 536 11.17 8.54 16.09
C ASP A 536 9.79 8.22 16.62
N GLY A 537 9.02 7.45 15.88
CA GLY A 537 7.72 7.00 16.33
C GLY A 537 6.81 6.53 15.21
N PHE A 538 5.55 6.35 15.60
CA PHE A 538 4.51 5.81 14.72
C PHE A 538 3.24 6.67 14.79
N ARG A 539 2.57 6.77 13.66
CA ARG A 539 1.13 7.03 13.59
C ARG A 539 0.43 5.68 13.42
N MET A 540 -0.55 5.40 14.24
CA MET A 540 -1.27 4.11 14.23
C MET A 540 -2.61 4.28 13.53
N ASP A 541 -2.70 3.72 12.32
CA ASP A 541 -3.91 3.73 11.50
C ASP A 541 -5.06 3.04 12.21
N LEU A 542 -6.25 3.67 12.17
CA LEU A 542 -7.51 3.14 12.67
C LEU A 542 -7.37 2.48 14.07
N SER A 543 -6.69 3.14 15.00
CA SER A 543 -6.35 2.54 16.31
C SER A 543 -7.56 2.16 17.16
N HIS A 544 -8.76 2.71 16.86
CA HIS A 544 -9.99 2.24 17.50
C HIS A 544 -10.42 0.84 17.03
N GLY A 545 -9.81 0.32 15.97
CA GLY A 545 -9.95 -1.05 15.48
C GLY A 545 -9.00 -2.06 16.12
N LEU A 546 -8.13 -1.67 17.08
CA LEU A 546 -7.22 -2.62 17.76
C LEU A 546 -7.99 -3.50 18.76
N CYS A 547 -8.99 -4.18 18.25
CA CYS A 547 -9.99 -4.95 18.98
C CYS A 547 -9.73 -6.45 18.91
N GLY A 548 -10.30 -7.18 19.90
CA GLY A 548 -10.54 -8.60 19.76
C GLY A 548 -11.93 -8.86 19.18
N VAL A 549 -12.65 -9.85 19.72
CA VAL A 549 -13.96 -10.24 19.20
C VAL A 549 -15.04 -9.17 19.43
N ASP A 550 -14.86 -8.30 20.43
CA ASP A 550 -15.90 -7.36 20.89
C ASP A 550 -15.38 -5.99 21.35
N CYS A 551 -14.19 -5.59 21.02
CA CYS A 551 -13.53 -4.32 21.41
C CYS A 551 -13.49 -3.99 22.92
N ASN A 552 -13.85 -4.90 23.82
CA ASN A 552 -13.82 -4.62 25.26
C ASN A 552 -12.38 -4.41 25.79
N ASN A 553 -11.41 -5.03 25.15
CA ASN A 553 -9.99 -4.94 25.52
C ASN A 553 -9.20 -3.90 24.72
N ARG A 554 -9.82 -3.19 23.78
CA ARG A 554 -9.14 -2.23 22.88
C ARG A 554 -8.18 -1.31 23.63
N LYS A 555 -8.64 -0.68 24.69
CA LYS A 555 -7.82 0.21 25.51
C LYS A 555 -6.57 -0.49 26.05
N ASN A 556 -6.71 -1.72 26.55
CA ASN A 556 -5.59 -2.50 27.06
C ASN A 556 -4.61 -2.89 25.95
N ASN A 557 -5.12 -3.23 24.74
CA ASN A 557 -4.32 -3.55 23.58
C ASN A 557 -3.47 -2.35 23.14
N VAL A 558 -4.06 -1.15 23.07
CA VAL A 558 -3.34 0.10 22.75
C VAL A 558 -2.23 0.35 23.80
N TYR A 559 -2.52 0.22 25.10
CA TYR A 559 -1.50 0.35 26.13
C TYR A 559 -0.42 -0.74 26.07
N ASP A 560 -0.76 -1.97 25.69
CA ASP A 560 0.21 -3.04 25.51
C ASP A 560 1.19 -2.73 24.38
N TYR A 561 0.71 -2.22 23.23
CA TYR A 561 1.57 -1.77 22.14
C TYR A 561 2.47 -0.60 22.54
N TYR A 562 1.91 0.41 23.17
CA TYR A 562 2.69 1.55 23.63
C TYR A 562 3.75 1.16 24.66
N ASN A 563 3.36 0.52 25.75
CA ASN A 563 4.27 0.23 26.87
C ASN A 563 5.25 -0.90 26.59
N ASN A 564 4.82 -1.97 25.88
CA ASN A 564 5.61 -3.19 25.70
C ASN A 564 6.12 -3.35 24.24
N GLY A 565 5.70 -2.50 23.33
CA GLY A 565 6.22 -2.38 21.96
C GLY A 565 7.17 -1.19 21.86
N VAL A 566 6.61 0.04 21.89
CA VAL A 566 7.36 1.29 21.64
C VAL A 566 8.28 1.63 22.80
N ARG A 567 7.75 1.77 24.02
CA ARG A 567 8.53 2.16 25.20
C ARG A 567 9.53 1.09 25.65
N ARG A 568 9.42 -0.14 25.17
CA ARG A 568 10.45 -1.17 25.32
C ARG A 568 11.76 -0.76 24.67
N TYR A 569 11.70 0.03 23.59
CA TYR A 569 12.89 0.57 22.92
C TYR A 569 13.34 1.88 23.59
N ASP A 570 12.44 2.87 23.64
CA ASP A 570 12.70 4.18 24.23
C ASP A 570 11.37 4.83 24.71
N ASN A 571 11.43 5.57 25.84
CA ASN A 571 10.27 6.23 26.43
C ASN A 571 9.83 7.49 25.68
N ASP A 572 10.73 8.10 24.91
CA ASP A 572 10.53 9.40 24.28
C ASP A 572 10.07 9.28 22.82
N LYS A 573 9.87 8.04 22.33
CA LYS A 573 9.36 7.80 20.98
C LYS A 573 7.87 8.12 20.86
N TYR A 574 7.49 8.75 19.75
CA TYR A 574 6.12 9.14 19.49
C TYR A 574 5.19 7.96 19.24
N PHE A 575 3.96 8.08 19.73
CA PHE A 575 2.90 7.14 19.45
C PHE A 575 1.61 7.92 19.23
N ILE A 576 1.28 8.16 17.95
CA ILE A 576 0.16 8.96 17.51
C ILE A 576 -0.96 8.03 17.10
N LEU A 577 -2.16 8.25 17.59
CA LEU A 577 -3.32 7.39 17.38
C LEU A 577 -4.34 8.07 16.47
N GLU A 578 -4.64 7.47 15.34
CA GLU A 578 -5.87 7.76 14.65
C GLU A 578 -7.02 7.04 15.37
N HIS A 579 -7.67 7.73 16.31
CA HIS A 579 -8.61 7.12 17.22
C HIS A 579 -9.96 7.85 17.27
N TRP A 580 -10.98 7.25 16.69
CA TRP A 580 -12.31 7.88 16.54
C TRP A 580 -13.35 7.43 17.59
N ALA A 581 -12.93 6.88 18.73
CA ALA A 581 -13.82 6.63 19.85
C ALA A 581 -13.85 7.82 20.82
N PHE A 582 -15.01 8.48 20.94
CA PHE A 582 -15.19 9.74 21.67
C PHE A 582 -15.76 9.55 23.09
N ASN A 583 -15.40 8.48 23.77
CA ASN A 583 -15.88 8.11 25.10
C ASN A 583 -14.89 8.48 26.23
N GLY A 584 -13.97 9.40 25.98
CA GLY A 584 -12.89 9.80 26.91
C GLY A 584 -11.61 8.94 26.80
N GLU A 585 -11.55 8.00 25.85
CA GLU A 585 -10.35 7.19 25.62
C GLU A 585 -9.18 8.03 25.11
N ARG A 586 -9.43 8.97 24.20
CA ARG A 586 -8.43 9.85 23.62
C ARG A 586 -7.71 10.68 24.68
N GLU A 587 -8.48 11.34 25.55
CA GLU A 587 -7.94 12.13 26.66
C GLU A 587 -7.12 11.25 27.62
N ASN A 588 -7.54 10.00 27.85
CA ASN A 588 -6.77 9.05 28.64
C ASN A 588 -5.43 8.70 27.98
N TYR A 589 -5.38 8.48 26.67
CA TYR A 589 -4.15 8.19 25.94
C TYR A 589 -3.18 9.37 26.01
N VAL A 590 -3.67 10.59 25.77
CA VAL A 590 -2.88 11.82 25.85
C VAL A 590 -2.32 12.03 27.25
N GLN A 591 -3.11 11.85 28.32
CA GLN A 591 -2.65 11.94 29.71
C GLN A 591 -1.55 10.92 30.06
N ASN A 592 -1.45 9.83 29.29
CA ASN A 592 -0.43 8.79 29.47
C ASN A 592 0.73 8.90 28.47
N GLY A 593 0.87 10.03 27.77
CA GLY A 593 2.03 10.36 26.96
C GLY A 593 1.92 10.03 25.47
N MET A 594 0.80 9.44 25.02
CA MET A 594 0.49 9.25 23.61
C MET A 594 -0.06 10.55 22.99
N MET A 595 -0.18 10.60 21.68
CA MET A 595 -0.89 11.66 20.96
C MET A 595 -2.08 11.06 20.20
N CYS A 596 -3.06 11.91 19.85
CA CYS A 596 -4.21 11.50 19.03
C CYS A 596 -4.41 12.50 17.89
N TRP A 597 -4.79 12.01 16.71
CA TRP A 597 -5.25 12.88 15.63
C TRP A 597 -6.54 13.61 16.02
N GLU A 598 -6.64 14.88 15.65
CA GLU A 598 -7.85 15.70 15.79
C GLU A 598 -8.20 16.29 14.42
N ASN A 599 -9.19 15.72 13.77
CA ASN A 599 -9.66 16.20 12.47
C ASN A 599 -10.40 17.55 12.63
N THR A 600 -9.77 18.61 12.16
CA THR A 600 -10.33 19.97 12.16
C THR A 600 -10.52 20.53 10.75
N SER A 601 -10.31 19.74 9.71
CA SER A 601 -10.36 20.11 8.29
C SER A 601 -11.62 20.87 7.92
N ASN A 602 -12.80 20.48 8.43
CA ASN A 602 -14.04 21.18 8.11
C ASN A 602 -13.97 22.69 8.48
N ALA A 603 -13.45 23.03 9.65
CA ALA A 603 -13.34 24.42 10.10
C ALA A 603 -12.41 25.22 9.18
N TYR A 604 -11.28 24.65 8.77
CA TYR A 604 -10.33 25.27 7.84
C TYR A 604 -10.90 25.41 6.43
N CYS A 605 -11.60 24.39 5.93
CA CYS A 605 -12.29 24.48 4.66
C CYS A 605 -13.38 25.58 4.64
N GLN A 606 -14.16 25.74 5.72
CA GLN A 606 -15.14 26.80 5.84
C GLN A 606 -14.47 28.18 5.74
N THR A 607 -13.40 28.41 6.49
CA THR A 607 -12.69 29.68 6.46
C THR A 607 -11.97 29.91 5.13
N ALA A 608 -11.41 28.87 4.51
CA ALA A 608 -10.80 28.97 3.17
C ALA A 608 -11.82 29.44 2.13
N MET A 609 -13.04 28.91 2.17
CA MET A 609 -14.14 29.32 1.31
C MET A 609 -14.75 30.70 1.67
N GLY A 610 -14.39 31.30 2.82
CA GLY A 610 -14.93 32.57 3.31
C GLY A 610 -16.27 32.47 4.04
N TRP A 611 -16.65 31.28 4.51
CA TRP A 611 -17.78 31.02 5.36
C TRP A 611 -17.36 31.05 6.82
N LEU A 612 -18.12 31.74 7.67
CA LEU A 612 -17.86 31.85 9.11
C LEU A 612 -18.92 31.07 9.91
N THR A 613 -19.23 29.87 9.42
CA THR A 613 -20.10 28.87 10.04
C THR A 613 -19.33 27.59 10.19
N ASP A 614 -19.43 26.91 11.31
CA ASP A 614 -18.67 25.67 11.63
C ASP A 614 -17.14 25.86 11.54
N ASP A 615 -16.68 27.07 11.81
CA ASP A 615 -15.30 27.56 11.68
C ASP A 615 -14.62 27.71 13.05
N ASN A 616 -14.88 26.78 13.97
CA ASN A 616 -14.34 26.80 15.32
C ASN A 616 -12.99 26.06 15.40
N PHE A 617 -11.94 26.77 15.81
CA PHE A 617 -10.58 26.22 15.98
C PHE A 617 -10.25 25.82 17.42
N THR A 618 -11.21 25.86 18.36
CA THR A 618 -10.92 25.54 19.77
C THR A 618 -10.37 24.13 19.95
N ASN A 619 -10.85 23.17 19.15
CA ASN A 619 -10.37 21.79 19.20
C ASN A 619 -8.97 21.61 18.60
N ALA A 620 -8.56 22.50 17.69
CA ALA A 620 -7.21 22.50 17.13
C ALA A 620 -6.15 23.06 18.09
N ASN A 621 -6.54 23.62 19.24
CA ASN A 621 -5.68 24.27 20.21
C ASN A 621 -5.61 23.43 21.50
N LYS A 622 -5.04 22.23 21.41
CA LYS A 622 -4.97 21.28 22.53
C LYS A 622 -3.66 20.51 22.53
N ASP A 623 -3.02 20.42 23.69
CA ASP A 623 -1.84 19.58 23.89
C ASP A 623 -2.15 18.11 23.63
N GLY A 624 -1.20 17.41 23.03
CA GLY A 624 -1.29 15.98 22.74
C GLY A 624 -2.26 15.60 21.63
N PHE A 625 -2.93 16.58 20.98
CA PHE A 625 -3.81 16.33 19.84
C PHE A 625 -3.17 16.90 18.57
N VAL A 626 -2.75 16.02 17.65
CA VAL A 626 -2.25 16.38 16.33
C VAL A 626 -3.40 16.90 15.50
N SER A 627 -3.48 18.22 15.34
CA SER A 627 -4.54 18.86 14.58
C SER A 627 -4.06 19.23 13.17
N TYR A 628 -4.97 19.24 12.20
CA TYR A 628 -4.64 19.54 10.81
C TYR A 628 -5.79 20.20 10.05
N ALA A 629 -5.40 21.01 9.06
CA ALA A 629 -6.33 21.57 8.08
C ALA A 629 -6.59 20.59 6.92
N GLU A 630 -5.55 19.89 6.48
CA GLU A 630 -5.54 18.91 5.42
C GLU A 630 -4.81 17.65 5.86
N SER A 631 -5.21 16.49 5.34
CA SER A 631 -4.49 15.22 5.42
C SER A 631 -4.69 14.44 4.11
N HIS A 632 -4.09 13.26 3.99
CA HIS A 632 -4.33 12.38 2.83
C HIS A 632 -5.80 11.95 2.70
N ASP A 633 -6.59 12.01 3.77
CA ASP A 633 -8.01 11.64 3.80
C ASP A 633 -8.98 12.80 3.55
N GLU A 634 -8.51 14.04 3.66
CA GLU A 634 -9.35 15.22 3.63
C GLU A 634 -9.20 16.02 2.34
N GLU A 635 -10.32 16.59 1.87
CA GLU A 635 -10.28 17.42 0.67
C GLU A 635 -9.50 18.72 0.90
N ARG A 636 -8.67 19.11 -0.07
CA ARG A 636 -7.85 20.30 -0.06
C ARG A 636 -8.66 21.59 0.19
N CYS A 637 -8.24 22.38 1.16
CA CYS A 637 -8.84 23.67 1.47
C CYS A 637 -8.82 24.63 0.27
N PHE A 638 -7.70 24.65 -0.47
CA PHE A 638 -7.56 25.49 -1.64
C PHE A 638 -8.49 25.05 -2.79
N TYR A 639 -8.65 23.74 -3.01
CA TYR A 639 -9.60 23.20 -4.00
C TYR A 639 -11.04 23.55 -3.64
N LYS A 640 -11.44 23.40 -2.36
CA LYS A 640 -12.76 23.83 -1.88
C LYS A 640 -12.97 25.33 -2.07
N ALA A 641 -11.96 26.15 -1.76
CA ALA A 641 -12.01 27.60 -1.96
C ALA A 641 -12.16 27.98 -3.46
N LYS A 642 -11.50 27.24 -4.35
CA LYS A 642 -11.62 27.41 -5.80
C LYS A 642 -13.02 27.06 -6.30
N THR A 643 -13.63 26.00 -5.76
CA THR A 643 -14.89 25.44 -6.27
C THR A 643 -16.12 26.09 -5.64
N TRP A 644 -16.08 26.41 -4.33
CA TRP A 644 -17.22 26.87 -3.55
C TRP A 644 -16.95 28.17 -2.76
N GLY A 645 -15.84 28.84 -3.07
CA GLY A 645 -15.46 30.10 -2.41
C GLY A 645 -16.44 31.24 -2.63
N LYS A 646 -16.60 32.08 -1.63
CA LYS A 646 -17.50 33.23 -1.65
C LYS A 646 -16.91 34.38 -2.45
N GLY A 647 -17.65 34.87 -3.46
CA GLY A 647 -17.25 36.01 -4.27
C GLY A 647 -15.90 35.83 -4.97
N ASN A 648 -14.97 36.76 -4.77
CA ASN A 648 -13.66 36.72 -5.41
C ASN A 648 -12.79 35.53 -4.99
N ILE A 649 -13.10 34.85 -3.90
CA ILE A 649 -12.36 33.67 -3.46
C ILE A 649 -12.44 32.57 -4.52
N ALA A 650 -13.61 32.37 -5.14
CA ALA A 650 -13.77 31.35 -6.18
C ALA A 650 -13.04 31.71 -7.50
N THR A 651 -12.91 33.00 -7.84
CA THR A 651 -12.48 33.45 -9.17
C THR A 651 -11.06 34.00 -9.23
N ASP A 652 -10.48 34.41 -8.09
CA ASP A 652 -9.18 35.06 -8.01
C ASP A 652 -8.18 34.19 -7.21
N GLU A 653 -7.16 33.71 -7.90
CA GLU A 653 -6.14 32.84 -7.29
C GLU A 653 -5.29 33.56 -6.25
N ASP A 654 -4.98 34.84 -6.45
CA ASP A 654 -4.18 35.62 -5.50
C ASP A 654 -4.93 35.81 -4.17
N VAL A 655 -6.26 35.99 -4.26
CA VAL A 655 -7.12 36.03 -3.07
C VAL A 655 -7.08 34.70 -2.32
N ARG A 656 -7.17 33.59 -3.04
CA ARG A 656 -7.08 32.23 -2.42
C ARG A 656 -5.73 32.01 -1.78
N LEU A 657 -4.63 32.28 -2.49
CA LEU A 657 -3.28 32.10 -1.98
C LEU A 657 -3.03 32.91 -0.69
N ASN A 658 -3.50 34.16 -0.65
CA ASN A 658 -3.39 34.95 0.58
C ASN A 658 -4.17 34.34 1.75
N ARG A 659 -5.31 33.72 1.50
CA ARG A 659 -6.12 33.06 2.53
C ARG A 659 -5.49 31.79 3.08
N VAL A 660 -4.74 31.04 2.27
CA VAL A 660 -4.01 29.84 2.74
C VAL A 660 -3.08 30.20 3.90
N ALA A 661 -2.32 31.30 3.81
CA ALA A 661 -1.46 31.74 4.92
C ALA A 661 -2.25 32.04 6.21
N ALA A 662 -3.45 32.64 6.07
CA ALA A 662 -4.27 32.90 7.23
C ALA A 662 -4.83 31.62 7.86
N ASN A 663 -5.20 30.64 7.04
CA ASN A 663 -5.63 29.31 7.50
C ASN A 663 -4.49 28.55 8.18
N VAL A 664 -3.33 28.46 7.52
CA VAL A 664 -2.16 27.79 8.09
C VAL A 664 -1.68 28.46 9.37
N ALA A 665 -1.79 29.80 9.49
CA ALA A 665 -1.51 30.47 10.76
C ALA A 665 -2.45 30.02 11.90
N MET A 666 -3.71 29.71 11.56
CA MET A 666 -4.68 29.16 12.52
C MET A 666 -4.54 27.65 12.73
N SER A 667 -3.54 27.02 12.13
CA SER A 667 -3.05 25.67 12.42
C SER A 667 -1.70 25.77 13.14
N VAL A 668 -0.63 26.11 12.43
CA VAL A 668 0.74 26.03 12.94
C VAL A 668 1.05 26.98 14.12
N MET A 669 0.25 28.02 14.34
CA MET A 669 0.45 28.94 15.45
C MET A 669 -0.45 28.65 16.67
N LEU A 670 -1.16 27.50 16.68
CA LEU A 670 -1.95 27.03 17.82
C LEU A 670 -1.10 26.23 18.80
N ASN A 671 -1.67 25.92 19.98
CA ASN A 671 -1.05 25.04 20.97
C ASN A 671 -1.13 23.57 20.56
N GLY A 672 -0.21 22.74 21.07
CA GLY A 672 -0.12 21.32 20.78
C GLY A 672 0.46 20.99 19.39
N PRO A 673 0.65 19.72 19.09
CA PRO A 673 1.21 19.27 17.83
C PRO A 673 0.28 19.58 16.65
N GLN A 674 0.87 19.98 15.51
CA GLN A 674 0.13 20.34 14.30
C GLN A 674 0.70 19.61 13.09
N MET A 675 -0.12 19.41 12.05
CA MET A 675 0.29 18.73 10.83
C MET A 675 -0.07 19.54 9.59
N ILE A 676 0.80 19.49 8.59
CA ILE A 676 0.65 20.04 7.25
C ILE A 676 0.71 18.85 6.27
N TRP A 677 -0.29 18.71 5.40
CA TRP A 677 -0.26 17.74 4.31
C TRP A 677 0.60 18.25 3.15
N GLN A 678 1.40 17.39 2.53
CA GLN A 678 2.29 17.75 1.41
C GLN A 678 1.62 18.70 0.42
N PHE A 679 2.32 19.82 0.09
CA PHE A 679 1.91 20.87 -0.86
C PHE A 679 0.80 21.80 -0.40
N GLU A 680 0.26 21.67 0.80
CA GLU A 680 -0.66 22.67 1.39
C GLU A 680 -0.03 24.06 1.39
N GLU A 681 1.26 24.14 1.68
CA GLU A 681 2.06 25.37 1.72
C GLU A 681 2.21 26.06 0.36
N LEU A 682 1.98 25.33 -0.73
CA LEU A 682 1.94 25.86 -2.12
C LEU A 682 0.53 26.21 -2.58
N GLY A 683 -0.50 25.97 -1.76
CA GLY A 683 -1.90 26.12 -2.17
C GLY A 683 -2.27 25.11 -3.26
N TYR A 684 -2.07 23.82 -3.00
CA TYR A 684 -2.37 22.75 -3.95
C TYR A 684 -3.86 22.70 -4.28
N ASP A 685 -4.23 22.73 -5.58
CA ASP A 685 -5.57 23.03 -6.04
C ASP A 685 -6.25 21.92 -6.86
N TYR A 686 -5.73 20.69 -6.77
CA TYR A 686 -6.40 19.49 -7.30
C TYR A 686 -7.16 18.78 -6.18
N SER A 687 -8.30 18.18 -6.56
CA SER A 687 -9.11 17.38 -5.62
C SER A 687 -8.40 16.12 -5.18
N ILE A 688 -8.71 15.66 -3.98
CA ILE A 688 -8.31 14.32 -3.51
C ILE A 688 -8.89 13.21 -4.41
N GLU A 689 -9.99 13.47 -5.12
CA GLU A 689 -10.60 12.52 -6.06
C GLU A 689 -9.98 12.57 -7.48
N GLU A 690 -8.99 13.42 -7.73
CA GLU A 690 -8.29 13.46 -9.01
C GLU A 690 -7.60 12.12 -9.28
N ASN A 691 -7.87 11.51 -10.45
CA ASN A 691 -7.44 10.13 -10.78
C ASN A 691 -7.93 9.03 -9.82
N GLY A 692 -9.05 9.29 -9.12
CA GLY A 692 -9.54 8.46 -8.02
C GLY A 692 -8.86 8.79 -6.69
N ARG A 693 -9.54 8.48 -5.56
CA ARG A 693 -9.11 8.88 -4.22
C ARG A 693 -7.67 8.47 -3.90
N THR A 694 -7.33 7.22 -4.13
CA THR A 694 -5.98 6.66 -3.88
C THR A 694 -5.03 6.78 -5.08
N GLY A 695 -5.48 7.41 -6.17
CA GLY A 695 -4.68 7.61 -7.37
C GLY A 695 -3.66 8.74 -7.22
N THR A 696 -2.61 8.71 -8.04
CA THR A 696 -1.58 9.76 -8.08
C THR A 696 -2.16 11.10 -8.52
N LYS A 697 -1.67 12.18 -7.91
CA LYS A 697 -2.07 13.54 -8.23
C LYS A 697 -1.01 14.22 -9.10
N PRO A 698 -1.38 15.29 -9.86
CA PRO A 698 -0.41 16.07 -10.61
C PRO A 698 0.66 16.67 -9.70
N MET A 699 1.93 16.43 -10.01
CA MET A 699 3.05 16.86 -9.17
C MET A 699 3.32 18.37 -9.30
N PRO A 700 3.61 19.09 -8.22
CA PRO A 700 3.92 20.53 -8.23
C PRO A 700 5.01 20.93 -9.22
N GLU A 701 6.00 20.07 -9.42
CA GLU A 701 7.04 20.29 -10.40
C GLU A 701 6.49 20.40 -11.83
N LEU A 702 5.65 19.45 -12.21
CA LEU A 702 5.04 19.43 -13.55
C LEU A 702 4.07 20.60 -13.76
N LEU A 703 3.53 21.11 -12.66
CA LEU A 703 2.64 22.27 -12.64
C LEU A 703 3.41 23.61 -12.56
N GLY A 704 4.73 23.58 -12.34
CA GLY A 704 5.56 24.76 -12.22
C GLY A 704 5.38 25.52 -10.90
N TYR A 705 4.84 24.91 -9.85
CA TYR A 705 4.53 25.57 -8.57
C TYR A 705 5.78 26.08 -7.85
N TYR A 706 6.89 25.37 -7.92
CA TYR A 706 8.16 25.77 -7.30
C TYR A 706 8.83 26.98 -7.94
N THR A 707 8.33 27.44 -9.09
CA THR A 707 8.81 28.64 -9.78
C THR A 707 7.73 29.72 -9.94
N ASP A 708 6.48 29.43 -9.58
CA ASP A 708 5.43 30.44 -9.50
C ASP A 708 5.68 31.36 -8.29
N SER A 709 6.03 32.60 -8.56
CA SER A 709 6.41 33.60 -7.53
C SER A 709 5.32 33.85 -6.49
N ARG A 710 4.04 33.67 -6.85
CA ARG A 710 2.89 33.86 -5.94
C ARG A 710 2.82 32.69 -4.96
N ARG A 711 2.92 31.44 -5.45
CA ARG A 711 2.93 30.22 -4.63
C ARG A 711 4.17 30.16 -3.76
N MET A 712 5.33 30.56 -4.28
CA MET A 712 6.56 30.62 -3.52
C MET A 712 6.53 31.76 -2.48
N SER A 713 5.85 32.87 -2.74
CA SER A 713 5.60 33.88 -1.70
C SER A 713 4.72 33.33 -0.58
N GLN A 714 3.79 32.44 -0.92
CA GLN A 714 2.96 31.73 0.06
C GLN A 714 3.77 30.76 0.90
N TYR A 715 4.58 29.92 0.25
CA TYR A 715 5.54 29.01 0.90
C TYR A 715 6.44 29.79 1.90
N GLN A 716 7.00 30.94 1.48
CA GLN A 716 7.82 31.76 2.36
C GLN A 716 7.05 32.28 3.60
N LYS A 717 5.79 32.72 3.43
CA LYS A 717 4.97 33.18 4.58
C LYS A 717 4.74 32.06 5.59
N ILE A 718 4.42 30.86 5.10
CA ILE A 718 4.23 29.68 5.95
C ILE A 718 5.56 29.29 6.60
N GLY A 719 6.63 29.28 5.85
CA GLY A 719 7.94 28.97 6.38
C GLY A 719 8.40 29.99 7.47
N TYR A 720 8.04 31.26 7.36
CA TYR A 720 8.29 32.22 8.45
C TYR A 720 7.54 31.82 9.73
N MET A 721 6.30 31.38 9.62
CA MET A 721 5.50 30.95 10.78
C MET A 721 6.09 29.68 11.41
N CYS A 722 6.39 28.67 10.57
CA CYS A 722 6.97 27.42 11.04
C CYS A 722 8.33 27.63 11.72
N ASN A 723 9.24 28.40 11.09
CA ASN A 723 10.55 28.71 11.66
C ASN A 723 10.45 29.57 12.95
N LEU A 724 9.46 30.44 13.04
CA LEU A 724 9.23 31.18 14.30
C LEU A 724 8.91 30.21 15.43
N ARG A 725 8.00 29.28 15.18
CA ARG A 725 7.57 28.30 16.16
C ARG A 725 8.66 27.32 16.56
N THR A 726 9.31 26.66 15.57
CA THR A 726 10.17 25.50 15.82
C THR A 726 11.62 25.88 16.12
N ARG A 727 12.11 27.06 15.66
CA ARG A 727 13.55 27.41 15.68
C ARG A 727 13.86 28.72 16.35
N LEU A 728 13.02 29.73 16.17
CA LEU A 728 13.33 31.07 16.67
C LEU A 728 12.80 31.35 18.08
N ALA A 729 11.63 30.76 18.41
CA ALA A 729 10.98 30.93 19.70
C ALA A 729 10.33 29.66 20.23
N PRO A 730 10.95 28.49 20.15
CA PRO A 730 10.31 27.21 20.54
C PRO A 730 9.84 27.22 22.00
N GLU A 731 10.57 27.87 22.90
CA GLU A 731 10.23 27.99 24.32
C GLU A 731 8.96 28.82 24.60
N ILE A 732 8.55 29.69 23.67
CA ILE A 732 7.30 30.46 23.80
C ILE A 732 6.11 29.57 23.44
N PHE A 733 6.26 28.71 22.42
CA PHE A 733 5.21 27.82 21.95
C PHE A 733 5.09 26.53 22.77
N SER A 734 6.02 26.26 23.68
CA SER A 734 5.95 25.19 24.68
C SER A 734 5.13 25.59 25.93
N GLN A 735 4.48 26.73 25.93
CA GLN A 735 3.63 27.23 27.01
C GLN A 735 2.20 27.43 26.51
N ASP A 736 1.23 27.56 27.39
CA ASP A 736 -0.11 27.97 26.99
C ASP A 736 -0.15 29.41 26.48
N PRO A 737 -0.95 29.75 25.46
CA PRO A 737 -1.11 31.10 25.01
C PRO A 737 -1.76 31.97 26.12
N LYS A 738 -1.27 33.21 26.31
CA LYS A 738 -1.85 34.16 27.27
C LYS A 738 -3.34 34.40 26.99
N TYR A 739 -3.70 34.44 25.73
CA TYR A 739 -5.07 34.61 25.31
C TYR A 739 -5.27 34.21 23.85
N HIS A 740 -6.47 33.75 23.52
CA HIS A 740 -6.86 33.44 22.14
C HIS A 740 -8.35 33.75 21.86
N GLN A 741 -8.67 34.01 20.60
CA GLN A 741 -10.03 34.19 20.12
C GLN A 741 -10.21 33.29 18.88
N LEU A 742 -10.71 32.08 19.08
CA LEU A 742 -10.79 30.99 18.08
C LEU A 742 -12.23 30.54 17.75
N THR A 743 -13.22 31.09 18.44
CA THR A 743 -14.62 30.67 18.35
C THR A 743 -15.26 31.03 17.01
N SER A 744 -16.20 30.22 16.58
CA SER A 744 -16.95 30.33 15.32
C SER A 744 -17.63 31.70 15.16
N GLY A 745 -17.77 32.16 13.91
CA GLY A 745 -18.44 33.41 13.55
C GLY A 745 -17.61 34.68 13.69
N ASN A 746 -16.44 34.62 14.33
CA ASN A 746 -15.56 35.78 14.48
C ASN A 746 -14.73 36.00 13.21
N LYS A 747 -14.87 37.15 12.56
CA LYS A 747 -14.05 37.53 11.39
C LYS A 747 -12.57 37.65 11.74
N LYS A 748 -12.30 38.19 12.96
CA LYS A 748 -10.97 38.36 13.49
C LYS A 748 -10.60 37.21 14.40
N ARG A 749 -9.50 36.51 14.09
CA ARG A 749 -8.91 35.52 14.98
C ARG A 749 -7.59 36.02 15.51
N THR A 750 -7.34 35.80 16.79
CA THR A 750 -6.12 36.26 17.44
C THR A 750 -5.61 35.22 18.41
N ILE A 751 -4.29 35.20 18.54
CA ILE A 751 -3.57 34.42 19.56
C ILE A 751 -2.45 35.33 20.10
N LEU A 752 -2.31 35.36 21.40
CA LEU A 752 -1.20 36.03 22.08
C LEU A 752 -0.43 34.99 22.87
N TRP A 753 0.78 34.74 22.46
CA TRP A 753 1.77 33.92 23.14
C TRP A 753 2.70 34.75 23.96
N GLY A 754 3.35 34.18 24.97
CA GLY A 754 4.51 34.79 25.61
C GLY A 754 4.47 34.84 27.12
N ASN A 755 5.52 35.41 27.67
CA ASN A 755 5.76 35.63 29.09
C ASN A 755 5.97 37.13 29.36
N ASP A 756 6.57 37.48 30.49
CA ASP A 756 6.80 38.87 30.88
C ASP A 756 7.91 39.54 30.04
N ASP A 757 8.81 38.78 29.46
CA ASP A 757 9.97 39.26 28.68
C ASP A 757 9.71 39.32 27.19
N GLU A 758 8.86 38.42 26.67
CA GLU A 758 8.64 38.26 25.24
C GLU A 758 7.20 37.88 24.92
N MET A 759 6.65 38.49 23.86
CA MET A 759 5.32 38.20 23.36
C MET A 759 5.30 38.06 21.82
N ILE A 760 4.42 37.17 21.34
CA ILE A 760 4.13 36.96 19.92
C ILE A 760 2.62 37.10 19.73
N PHE A 761 2.22 38.03 18.87
CA PHE A 761 0.82 38.29 18.55
C PHE A 761 0.51 37.91 17.12
N VAL A 762 -0.38 36.94 16.97
CA VAL A 762 -0.89 36.46 15.68
C VAL A 762 -2.29 36.98 15.48
N ILE A 763 -2.56 37.55 14.31
CA ILE A 763 -3.87 38.09 13.97
C ILE A 763 -4.22 37.79 12.52
N CYS A 764 -5.41 37.23 12.30
CA CYS A 764 -5.97 36.93 10.97
C CYS A 764 -7.34 37.60 10.78
N ASN A 765 -7.63 37.95 9.53
CA ASN A 765 -8.97 38.33 9.08
C ASN A 765 -9.54 37.23 8.16
N LEU A 766 -10.47 36.45 8.66
CA LEU A 766 -11.08 35.33 7.94
C LEU A 766 -12.36 35.74 7.18
N SER A 767 -12.78 37.02 7.19
CA SER A 767 -13.90 37.45 6.37
C SER A 767 -13.58 37.35 4.88
N ALA A 768 -14.60 37.22 4.05
CA ALA A 768 -14.45 37.17 2.60
C ALA A 768 -14.19 38.55 1.99
N ASP A 769 -14.78 39.59 2.54
CA ASP A 769 -14.94 40.93 1.90
C ASP A 769 -14.83 42.14 2.84
N GLU A 770 -14.70 41.93 4.16
CA GLU A 770 -14.68 43.02 5.11
C GLU A 770 -13.29 43.28 5.71
N TYR A 771 -12.94 44.57 5.86
CA TYR A 771 -11.78 44.97 6.65
C TYR A 771 -12.07 44.82 8.13
N VAL A 772 -11.06 44.39 8.91
CA VAL A 772 -11.16 44.27 10.37
C VAL A 772 -10.18 45.22 11.05
N PRO A 773 -10.65 46.07 11.94
CA PRO A 773 -9.77 46.94 12.73
C PRO A 773 -9.10 46.17 13.86
N TYR A 774 -7.85 46.51 14.18
CA TYR A 774 -7.13 45.96 15.30
C TYR A 774 -6.17 46.94 15.97
N PHE A 775 -5.86 46.66 17.21
CA PHE A 775 -4.79 47.29 17.97
C PHE A 775 -3.80 46.19 18.38
N LEU A 776 -2.54 46.58 18.53
CA LEU A 776 -1.56 45.71 19.16
C LEU A 776 -1.88 45.58 20.67
N PRO A 777 -1.78 44.36 21.24
CA PRO A 777 -2.03 44.20 22.67
C PRO A 777 -0.91 44.83 23.48
N GLU A 778 -1.25 45.33 24.67
CA GLU A 778 -0.33 45.93 25.68
C GLU A 778 0.53 47.09 25.15
N GLU A 779 1.05 47.92 26.08
CA GLU A 779 1.93 49.04 25.75
C GLU A 779 3.38 48.57 25.60
N ASN A 780 3.69 48.02 24.44
CA ASN A 780 5.03 47.54 24.08
C ASN A 780 5.51 48.08 22.73
N VAL A 781 6.78 47.92 22.46
CA VAL A 781 7.33 48.06 21.11
C VAL A 781 7.21 46.72 20.41
N TRP A 782 6.43 46.71 19.34
CA TRP A 782 6.19 45.53 18.54
C TRP A 782 6.95 45.60 17.21
N TYR A 783 7.50 44.50 16.74
CA TYR A 783 8.15 44.37 15.44
C TYR A 783 7.28 43.49 14.55
N GLN A 784 6.99 43.94 13.34
CA GLN A 784 6.22 43.16 12.39
C GLN A 784 7.10 42.04 11.83
N PHE A 785 6.80 40.82 12.22
CA PHE A 785 7.49 39.60 11.76
C PHE A 785 6.89 39.05 10.46
N LEU A 786 5.55 39.07 10.33
CA LEU A 786 4.88 38.65 9.09
C LEU A 786 3.87 39.71 8.62
N PRO A 787 3.89 40.21 7.36
CA PRO A 787 5.03 40.08 6.44
C PRO A 787 6.31 40.65 7.03
N TYR A 788 7.45 40.03 6.77
CA TYR A 788 8.71 40.43 7.40
C TYR A 788 9.12 41.85 7.01
N LYS A 789 9.07 42.74 7.93
CA LYS A 789 9.52 44.17 7.81
C LYS A 789 10.43 44.56 8.91
N ASN A 790 10.35 43.91 10.06
CA ASN A 790 11.11 44.16 11.27
C ASN A 790 11.08 45.64 11.69
N THR A 791 9.98 46.37 11.35
CA THR A 791 9.77 47.76 11.68
C THR A 791 9.08 47.90 13.04
N PRO A 792 9.49 48.88 13.91
CA PRO A 792 8.83 49.06 15.19
C PRO A 792 7.44 49.65 15.01
N HIS A 793 6.48 49.13 15.76
CA HIS A 793 5.10 49.61 15.86
C HIS A 793 4.75 49.85 17.31
N LYS A 794 3.90 50.84 17.56
CA LYS A 794 3.32 51.14 18.89
C LYS A 794 1.81 50.93 18.83
N ASN A 795 1.21 50.60 19.97
CA ASN A 795 -0.19 50.24 20.02
C ASN A 795 -1.18 51.42 19.92
N THR A 796 -0.71 52.65 19.70
CA THR A 796 -1.48 53.87 19.77
C THR A 796 -2.39 54.17 18.57
N VAL A 797 -2.35 53.39 17.51
CA VAL A 797 -3.09 53.64 16.27
C VAL A 797 -3.86 52.38 15.82
N SER A 798 -5.17 52.54 15.60
CA SER A 798 -5.96 51.49 14.96
C SER A 798 -5.44 51.21 13.55
N GLN A 799 -5.15 49.94 13.29
CA GLN A 799 -4.77 49.45 11.98
C GLN A 799 -5.90 48.64 11.35
N LYS A 800 -5.86 48.41 10.05
CA LYS A 800 -6.83 47.60 9.35
C LYS A 800 -6.16 46.35 8.75
N LEU A 801 -6.85 45.22 8.86
CA LEU A 801 -6.47 43.96 8.25
C LEU A 801 -7.35 43.71 7.04
N LEU A 802 -6.76 43.37 5.88
CA LEU A 802 -7.48 43.04 4.66
C LEU A 802 -8.18 41.70 4.80
N PRO A 803 -9.23 41.40 4.01
CA PRO A 803 -9.82 40.08 3.92
C PRO A 803 -8.76 39.00 3.57
N GLY A 804 -8.73 37.90 4.31
CA GLY A 804 -7.76 36.83 4.12
C GLY A 804 -6.31 37.14 4.53
N GLU A 805 -6.06 38.29 5.18
CA GLU A 805 -4.72 38.68 5.60
C GLU A 805 -4.37 38.14 7.00
N VAL A 806 -3.12 37.70 7.14
CA VAL A 806 -2.49 37.38 8.43
C VAL A 806 -1.34 38.33 8.70
N LYS A 807 -1.17 38.75 9.97
CA LYS A 807 0.01 39.46 10.48
C LYS A 807 0.49 38.82 11.76
N ILE A 808 1.81 38.84 11.94
CA ILE A 808 2.48 38.41 13.18
C ILE A 808 3.37 39.53 13.64
N PHE A 809 3.28 39.83 14.93
CA PHE A 809 4.09 40.82 15.61
C PHE A 809 4.78 40.21 16.83
N THR A 810 6.00 40.63 17.10
CA THR A 810 6.82 40.12 18.20
C THR A 810 7.38 41.30 19.00
N THR A 811 7.51 41.17 20.31
CA THR A 811 8.18 42.22 21.14
C THR A 811 9.70 42.13 21.07
N LYS A 812 10.24 40.98 20.74
CA LYS A 812 11.63 40.69 20.42
C LYS A 812 11.89 40.77 18.93
N ARG A 813 13.06 41.25 18.56
CA ARG A 813 13.47 41.32 17.14
C ARG A 813 14.09 40.02 16.70
N TYR A 814 13.41 39.30 15.79
CA TYR A 814 13.92 38.08 15.20
C TYR A 814 14.61 38.30 13.84
N PRO A 815 15.62 37.49 13.48
CA PRO A 815 16.22 37.56 12.16
C PRO A 815 15.24 37.08 11.08
N ASN A 816 15.53 37.42 9.82
CA ASN A 816 14.82 36.86 8.68
C ASN A 816 15.27 35.39 8.49
N PRO A 817 14.38 34.40 8.43
CA PRO A 817 14.71 33.01 8.14
C PRO A 817 15.39 32.77 6.78
N ASN A 818 15.36 33.76 5.86
CA ASN A 818 16.00 33.72 4.53
C ASN A 818 15.53 32.53 3.66
N ILE A 819 14.24 32.24 3.69
CA ILE A 819 13.63 31.14 2.94
C ILE A 819 13.71 31.41 1.43
N PRO A 820 14.13 30.44 0.61
CA PRO A 820 14.19 30.58 -0.84
C PRO A 820 12.86 31.00 -1.47
N ASN A 821 12.92 31.77 -2.55
CA ASN A 821 11.74 32.22 -3.27
C ASN A 821 11.44 31.41 -4.55
N SER A 822 12.24 30.37 -4.79
CA SER A 822 12.05 29.39 -5.87
C SER A 822 12.92 28.17 -5.60
N TYR A 823 12.48 27.04 -6.12
CA TYR A 823 13.27 25.82 -6.15
C TYR A 823 13.35 25.32 -7.60
N SER A 824 14.50 24.79 -7.96
CA SER A 824 14.73 24.05 -9.19
C SER A 824 15.27 22.70 -8.78
N PHE A 825 14.48 21.67 -8.95
CA PHE A 825 14.93 20.31 -8.73
C PHE A 825 15.37 19.74 -10.08
N ASP A 826 16.58 19.18 -10.11
CA ASP A 826 17.03 18.50 -11.31
C ASP A 826 16.18 17.23 -11.49
N TYR A 827 15.37 17.25 -12.53
CA TYR A 827 14.75 16.02 -12.96
C TYR A 827 15.82 15.16 -13.64
N VAL A 828 16.29 14.17 -12.95
CA VAL A 828 16.78 13.01 -13.67
C VAL A 828 15.53 12.28 -14.19
N THR A 829 14.99 12.73 -15.31
CA THR A 829 14.29 11.81 -16.18
C THR A 829 15.33 10.78 -16.54
N GLN A 830 15.39 9.69 -15.79
CA GLN A 830 16.30 8.61 -16.12
C GLN A 830 15.80 7.90 -17.37
N THR A 831 16.17 8.46 -18.48
CA THR A 831 16.75 7.70 -19.55
C THR A 831 18.22 8.11 -19.57
N ASN A 832 19.06 7.42 -18.81
CA ASN A 832 20.52 7.38 -19.02
C ASN A 832 20.81 6.49 -20.23
N GLU A 833 20.16 6.76 -21.30
CA GLU A 833 20.77 6.79 -22.61
C GLU A 833 20.93 8.27 -22.94
N THR A 834 22.10 8.68 -23.36
CA THR A 834 22.28 9.84 -24.21
C THR A 834 21.47 9.54 -25.49
N ILE A 835 20.15 9.63 -25.38
CA ILE A 835 19.31 9.70 -26.55
C ILE A 835 19.62 11.09 -27.12
N THR A 836 20.57 11.13 -28.05
CA THR A 836 20.52 12.15 -29.07
C THR A 836 19.10 12.06 -29.60
N LYS A 837 18.27 13.07 -29.29
CA LYS A 837 16.90 13.13 -29.81
C LYS A 837 17.03 12.96 -31.30
N LYS A 838 16.54 11.82 -31.80
CA LYS A 838 16.56 11.49 -33.22
C LYS A 838 15.38 12.10 -33.95
N CYS A 839 14.39 12.57 -33.20
CA CYS A 839 13.25 13.34 -33.68
C CYS A 839 13.25 14.75 -33.07
N ASN A 840 12.79 15.72 -33.86
CA ASN A 840 12.52 17.08 -33.39
C ASN A 840 11.11 17.48 -33.83
N VAL A 841 10.35 18.13 -32.92
CA VAL A 841 8.93 18.51 -33.18
C VAL A 841 8.79 20.00 -32.98
N TYR A 842 8.33 20.70 -34.04
CA TYR A 842 8.13 22.16 -33.99
C TYR A 842 7.03 22.64 -34.93
N PRO A 843 6.37 23.78 -34.63
CA PRO A 843 6.42 24.48 -33.33
C PRO A 843 5.67 23.70 -32.26
N THR A 844 6.13 23.77 -31.03
CA THR A 844 5.44 23.11 -29.88
C THR A 844 4.20 23.87 -29.40
N VAL A 845 3.98 25.08 -29.91
CA VAL A 845 2.78 25.89 -29.67
C VAL A 845 2.24 26.40 -30.99
N THR A 846 1.09 25.89 -31.47
CA THR A 846 0.53 26.23 -32.78
C THR A 846 -0.99 26.07 -32.80
N SER A 847 -1.63 26.69 -33.77
CA SER A 847 -3.06 26.48 -34.10
C SER A 847 -3.30 25.49 -35.25
N ASP A 848 -2.25 25.17 -36.05
CA ASP A 848 -2.48 24.52 -37.35
C ASP A 848 -1.60 23.26 -37.54
N ILE A 849 -0.33 23.45 -37.83
CA ILE A 849 0.57 22.37 -38.26
C ILE A 849 1.74 22.23 -37.31
N VAL A 850 2.08 20.99 -37.02
CA VAL A 850 3.29 20.56 -36.28
C VAL A 850 4.18 19.79 -37.26
N TYR A 851 5.43 20.17 -37.38
CA TYR A 851 6.44 19.49 -38.20
C TYR A 851 7.27 18.53 -37.34
N ILE A 852 7.67 17.42 -37.96
CA ILE A 852 8.53 16.40 -37.35
C ILE A 852 9.78 16.27 -38.21
N GLU A 853 10.93 16.50 -37.63
CA GLU A 853 12.22 16.33 -38.25
C GLU A 853 12.87 15.09 -37.68
N THR A 854 13.19 14.10 -38.51
CA THR A 854 13.86 12.84 -38.14
C THR A 854 14.57 12.26 -39.35
N GLU A 855 15.68 11.59 -39.11
CA GLU A 855 16.42 10.85 -40.16
C GLU A 855 15.89 9.40 -40.29
N GLU A 856 15.00 8.95 -39.39
CA GLU A 856 14.47 7.58 -39.38
C GLU A 856 13.05 7.54 -40.00
N GLU A 857 12.68 6.39 -40.54
CA GLU A 857 11.33 6.18 -41.05
C GLU A 857 10.27 6.14 -39.95
N ILE A 858 9.28 7.01 -40.03
CA ILE A 858 8.20 7.07 -39.04
C ILE A 858 7.21 5.94 -39.33
N GLN A 859 7.04 5.02 -38.36
CA GLN A 859 6.08 3.92 -38.45
C GLN A 859 4.68 4.32 -37.98
N SER A 860 4.57 5.14 -36.95
CA SER A 860 3.31 5.69 -36.48
C SER A 860 3.49 7.01 -35.72
N ILE A 861 2.44 7.84 -35.80
CA ILE A 861 2.30 9.03 -34.98
C ILE A 861 0.97 8.92 -34.25
N ASP A 862 1.03 8.96 -32.94
CA ASP A 862 -0.13 8.94 -32.09
C ASP A 862 -0.25 10.29 -31.37
N LEU A 863 -1.47 10.81 -31.30
CA LEU A 863 -1.78 12.06 -30.61
C LEU A 863 -2.71 11.77 -29.45
N ILE A 864 -2.28 12.14 -28.25
CA ILE A 864 -2.97 11.87 -26.99
C ILE A 864 -3.35 13.22 -26.36
N SER A 865 -4.64 13.45 -26.11
CA SER A 865 -5.08 14.59 -25.29
C SER A 865 -4.83 14.34 -23.79
N LEU A 866 -4.78 15.39 -22.98
CA LEU A 866 -4.71 15.24 -21.51
C LEU A 866 -5.91 14.50 -20.91
N SER A 867 -7.03 14.44 -21.63
CA SER A 867 -8.20 13.63 -21.23
C SER A 867 -8.10 12.16 -21.64
N GLY A 868 -6.95 11.72 -22.17
CA GLY A 868 -6.74 10.35 -22.62
C GLY A 868 -7.37 10.00 -23.97
N GLN A 869 -7.93 10.97 -24.71
CA GLN A 869 -8.39 10.71 -26.06
C GLN A 869 -7.21 10.44 -26.98
N TYR A 870 -7.23 9.28 -27.60
CA TYR A 870 -6.18 8.76 -28.46
C TYR A 870 -6.60 8.86 -29.92
N ASN A 871 -5.78 9.48 -30.76
CA ASN A 871 -5.96 9.56 -32.22
C ASN A 871 -4.68 9.11 -32.91
N ARG A 872 -4.70 7.96 -33.57
CA ARG A 872 -3.62 7.54 -34.44
C ARG A 872 -3.71 8.29 -35.76
N ILE A 873 -2.66 9.02 -36.08
CA ILE A 873 -2.54 9.77 -37.34
C ILE A 873 -1.73 8.91 -38.29
N LYS A 874 -2.36 8.47 -39.36
CA LYS A 874 -1.66 7.86 -40.50
C LYS A 874 -1.14 8.99 -41.38
N THR A 875 0.14 9.23 -41.41
CA THR A 875 0.76 10.16 -42.37
C THR A 875 2.07 9.56 -42.87
N ASN A 876 2.31 9.74 -44.16
CA ASN A 876 3.61 9.50 -44.77
C ASN A 876 4.45 10.79 -44.82
N ASP A 877 3.92 11.90 -44.30
CA ASP A 877 4.55 13.19 -44.28
C ASP A 877 5.07 13.54 -42.89
N ASN A 878 6.21 14.18 -42.79
CA ASN A 878 6.83 14.63 -41.56
C ASN A 878 6.09 15.87 -40.97
N SER A 879 4.75 15.88 -41.03
CA SER A 879 3.91 16.95 -40.47
C SER A 879 2.53 16.47 -40.06
N ILE A 880 1.96 17.09 -39.03
CA ILE A 880 0.62 16.80 -38.51
C ILE A 880 -0.22 18.06 -38.53
N ASN A 881 -1.38 17.98 -39.16
CA ASN A 881 -2.37 19.05 -39.10
C ASN A 881 -3.28 18.85 -37.88
N ILE A 882 -3.21 19.77 -36.92
CA ILE A 882 -3.99 19.77 -35.69
C ILE A 882 -5.09 20.85 -35.67
N SER A 883 -5.36 21.53 -36.80
CA SER A 883 -6.31 22.65 -36.88
C SER A 883 -7.71 22.30 -36.37
N ASN A 884 -8.14 21.04 -36.56
CA ASN A 884 -9.46 20.55 -36.19
C ASN A 884 -9.57 20.06 -34.74
N LEU A 885 -8.47 20.11 -33.95
CA LEU A 885 -8.50 19.71 -32.57
C LEU A 885 -8.94 20.86 -31.66
N PRO A 886 -9.58 20.58 -30.52
CA PRO A 886 -9.84 21.59 -29.50
C PRO A 886 -8.55 22.24 -29.01
N SER A 887 -8.62 23.51 -28.56
CA SER A 887 -7.48 24.14 -27.87
C SER A 887 -7.15 23.36 -26.59
N GLY A 888 -5.86 23.08 -26.37
CA GLY A 888 -5.42 22.27 -25.23
C GLY A 888 -3.99 21.73 -25.37
N ILE A 889 -3.60 20.93 -24.43
CA ILE A 889 -2.30 20.25 -24.42
C ILE A 889 -2.47 18.84 -24.99
N TYR A 890 -1.55 18.46 -25.87
CA TYR A 890 -1.48 17.14 -26.47
C TYR A 890 -0.07 16.58 -26.37
N ILE A 891 0.03 15.26 -26.31
CA ILE A 891 1.28 14.52 -26.42
C ILE A 891 1.31 13.86 -27.78
N ILE A 892 2.33 14.15 -28.57
CA ILE A 892 2.65 13.44 -29.80
C ILE A 892 3.60 12.30 -29.44
N VAL A 893 3.24 11.09 -29.81
CA VAL A 893 4.07 9.91 -29.70
C VAL A 893 4.51 9.49 -31.10
N ILE A 894 5.80 9.57 -31.37
CA ILE A 894 6.40 9.20 -32.65
C ILE A 894 7.10 7.86 -32.48
N THR A 895 6.66 6.86 -33.25
CA THR A 895 7.29 5.54 -33.30
C THR A 895 8.06 5.41 -34.61
N THR A 896 9.35 5.15 -34.51
CA THR A 896 10.23 4.84 -35.66
C THR A 896 10.54 3.33 -35.69
N SER A 897 11.38 2.90 -36.60
CA SER A 897 11.83 1.51 -36.70
C SER A 897 12.69 1.04 -35.52
N SER A 898 13.29 1.98 -34.76
CA SER A 898 14.26 1.67 -33.72
C SER A 898 13.85 2.12 -32.32
N HIS A 899 12.94 3.08 -32.16
CA HIS A 899 12.56 3.65 -30.87
C HIS A 899 11.23 4.42 -30.91
N GLN A 900 10.79 4.90 -29.76
CA GLN A 900 9.61 5.73 -29.59
C GLN A 900 9.96 7.00 -28.81
N GLU A 901 9.52 8.17 -29.29
CA GLU A 901 9.73 9.46 -28.63
C GLU A 901 8.42 10.20 -28.38
N HIS A 902 8.37 10.99 -27.30
CA HIS A 902 7.20 11.73 -26.84
C HIS A 902 7.46 13.24 -26.85
N PHE A 903 6.53 14.02 -27.39
CA PHE A 903 6.62 15.47 -27.47
C PHE A 903 5.34 16.14 -27.01
N LYS A 904 5.46 17.12 -26.11
CA LYS A 904 4.34 17.95 -25.70
C LYS A 904 4.11 19.09 -26.70
N ILE A 905 2.87 19.25 -27.16
CA ILE A 905 2.44 20.40 -27.97
C ILE A 905 1.26 21.09 -27.30
N ILE A 906 1.11 22.38 -27.59
CA ILE A 906 0.00 23.22 -27.14
C ILE A 906 -0.76 23.71 -28.38
N LYS A 907 -2.00 23.26 -28.52
CA LYS A 907 -2.94 23.77 -29.49
C LYS A 907 -3.59 25.05 -28.97
N LYS A 908 -3.37 26.17 -29.66
CA LYS A 908 -3.98 27.47 -29.36
C LYS A 908 -5.45 27.55 -29.76
#